data_63887bb85d1aa2e31164d4e17d0d8c6f
#
_entry.id   63887bb85d1aa2e31164d4e17d0d8c6f
#
_cell.length_a   1.000
_cell.length_b   1.000
_cell.length_c   1.000
_cell.angle_alpha   90.00
_cell.angle_beta   90.00
_cell.angle_gamma   90.00
#
_symmetry.space_group_name_H-M   'P 1'
#
loop_
_entity.id
_entity.type
_entity.pdbx_description
1 polymer ?
#
loop_
_entity_poly.entity_id
_entity_poly.type
_entity_poly.pdbx_seq_one_letter_code
_entity_poly.pdbx_strand_id
1 'polypeptide(L)'
;MEYNFNEIEKKWQQQWVKDNTYKVAENKDKKKFYVLNMFPYPSGAGLHVGHPLGYIASDIYARYKRLNGFNVLNPMGYDAYGLPAEQYAIQTGQHPAITTETNINRYREQLDKIGFSFDWSREIRTCDPKYYHWTQWAFQKMFNSFYCLKCQKAMPIEELVKQFEEKGSAAAENVAKSEELSFSADEWNGMTEKEQQQTLMNYRIAYIGETMVNWCAGLGTVLANDEVVDGVSERGGYPVVQKKMRQWCLRVSAYSQRLLDGLNTVDWSDSIKETQKNWIGRSEGTEMQFRVAGQDWDFTIFTTRADTIFGVTFMVLAPESELVEKLTTKEQKAEVEEYLAYVKKRTELDRMANHKVTGVFSGSYAVNPFTGENIPIWISEYVLAGYGTGAIMAVPAHDSRDYAFAKHFNLPIVPLIEGADVSEESFDAKEGTVCNSPAEGKPTADGFSLNGLSVKEAIAATKKYVTEKGIGRVKVNNRLRDAIFSRQRYWGEPFPVYYKDDVPYMIPEECLPLQLPEVDQYKPTETGEPPLGHAQKWAWDTEKNEVVDKSLINNTTIFPLELNTMPGFAGSSAYYLRYMDPHDDKALVSKDADEYWQNVDLYVGGTEHATGHLIYSRFWNKFLFDLGVSCKEEPFQKLVNQGMIQGRSNFVYRINSDDHSKAPVFVSLNLKDKYEVTPIHVDVNIVHGDVLDTEAFKKWRPEYENAEFILEDGKYVCGWAIEKMSKSMFNVVNPDMIVEKYGADTLRLYEMFLGPVEASKPWDTNGIDGCHRFLKKLWALFYSRDGQFLPNDEEPTPEQLKSVHKLIKKVTHDIEHFSYNTSISAFMICVGELQQMKCHNKQLLQDVVVLIAPFAPHIAEELWHLLGNENTVCDAEWPVCNEQYLVESSMQLTVSFNGKARYQKQFPVDADNETIKNEVLADEKSQKYLEGKQVIKVIVVPKKIVNVVIK
;
A
#
# COMPACT_ATOMS: atom_id res chain seq x y z
N MET A 1 -17.23 2.03 44.08
CA MET A 1 -17.84 1.59 42.81
C MET A 1 -16.73 1.09 41.91
N GLU A 2 -16.84 -0.15 41.43
CA GLU A 2 -15.82 -0.73 40.55
C GLU A 2 -16.02 -0.27 39.10
N TYR A 3 -14.93 -0.23 38.35
CA TYR A 3 -14.94 0.05 36.92
C TYR A 3 -15.53 -1.14 36.16
N ASN A 4 -16.77 -0.99 35.68
CA ASN A 4 -17.47 -2.01 34.87
C ASN A 4 -17.44 -1.61 33.37
N PHE A 5 -16.38 -1.99 32.68
CA PHE A 5 -16.22 -1.63 31.28
C PHE A 5 -17.33 -2.22 30.39
N ASN A 6 -17.82 -3.41 30.66
CA ASN A 6 -18.85 -4.04 29.83
C ASN A 6 -20.16 -3.23 29.81
N GLU A 7 -20.61 -2.72 30.94
CA GLU A 7 -21.81 -1.88 31.03
C GLU A 7 -21.57 -0.50 30.42
N ILE A 8 -20.44 0.11 30.70
CA ILE A 8 -20.07 1.45 30.21
C ILE A 8 -19.96 1.45 28.70
N GLU A 9 -19.21 0.53 28.13
CA GLU A 9 -19.00 0.46 26.68
C GLU A 9 -20.30 0.19 25.93
N LYS A 10 -21.11 -0.76 26.37
CA LYS A 10 -22.41 -1.06 25.78
C LYS A 10 -23.38 0.12 25.86
N LYS A 11 -23.45 0.78 27.01
CA LYS A 11 -24.28 1.97 27.23
C LYS A 11 -23.97 3.06 26.22
N TRP A 12 -22.69 3.43 26.07
CA TRP A 12 -22.31 4.56 25.23
C TRP A 12 -22.34 4.22 23.74
N GLN A 13 -22.00 3.02 23.35
CA GLN A 13 -22.17 2.56 21.96
C GLN A 13 -23.64 2.68 21.52
N GLN A 14 -24.59 2.28 22.37
CA GLN A 14 -26.01 2.43 22.08
C GLN A 14 -26.46 3.91 22.08
N GLN A 15 -25.95 4.72 22.97
CA GLN A 15 -26.30 6.12 23.05
C GLN A 15 -25.79 6.90 21.85
N TRP A 16 -24.55 6.68 21.41
CA TRP A 16 -23.98 7.33 20.22
C TRP A 16 -24.77 7.01 18.95
N VAL A 17 -25.24 5.77 18.79
CA VAL A 17 -26.11 5.39 17.68
C VAL A 17 -27.45 6.12 17.75
N LYS A 18 -28.06 6.14 18.93
CA LYS A 18 -29.35 6.81 19.16
C LYS A 18 -29.29 8.31 18.86
N ASP A 19 -28.23 8.96 19.27
CA ASP A 19 -28.05 10.40 19.14
C ASP A 19 -27.45 10.79 17.77
N ASN A 20 -27.10 9.82 16.90
CA ASN A 20 -26.37 10.06 15.66
C ASN A 20 -25.08 10.89 15.87
N THR A 21 -24.33 10.60 16.93
CA THR A 21 -23.20 11.38 17.40
C THR A 21 -22.13 11.62 16.34
N TYR A 22 -21.92 10.64 15.45
CA TYR A 22 -20.87 10.68 14.44
C TYR A 22 -21.37 11.03 13.04
N LYS A 23 -22.66 11.25 12.87
CA LYS A 23 -23.23 11.68 11.60
C LYS A 23 -22.79 13.10 11.30
N VAL A 24 -22.24 13.30 10.10
CA VAL A 24 -21.73 14.61 9.66
C VAL A 24 -22.45 15.11 8.41
N ALA A 25 -22.62 16.41 8.34
CA ALA A 25 -23.06 17.11 7.15
C ALA A 25 -22.12 18.27 6.84
N GLU A 26 -22.16 18.77 5.62
CA GLU A 26 -21.43 19.96 5.21
C GLU A 26 -21.85 21.16 6.07
N ASN A 27 -20.87 21.83 6.65
CA ASN A 27 -21.07 23.02 7.47
C ASN A 27 -20.03 24.08 7.10
N LYS A 28 -20.43 25.07 6.34
CA LYS A 28 -19.55 26.14 5.84
C LYS A 28 -18.97 27.05 6.93
N ASP A 29 -19.58 27.03 8.12
CA ASP A 29 -19.10 27.79 9.29
C ASP A 29 -17.96 27.09 10.03
N LYS A 30 -17.72 25.81 9.73
CA LYS A 30 -16.64 25.01 10.32
C LYS A 30 -15.63 24.60 9.28
N LYS A 31 -14.37 24.63 9.67
CA LYS A 31 -13.28 24.08 8.88
C LYS A 31 -13.40 22.56 8.80
N LYS A 32 -13.32 22.00 7.61
CA LYS A 32 -13.44 20.57 7.38
C LYS A 32 -12.16 19.82 7.75
N PHE A 33 -12.31 18.56 8.13
CA PHE A 33 -11.23 17.60 8.18
C PHE A 33 -11.73 16.23 7.75
N TYR A 34 -11.13 15.67 6.71
CA TYR A 34 -11.49 14.39 6.16
C TYR A 34 -10.44 13.34 6.52
N VAL A 35 -10.80 12.41 7.42
CA VAL A 35 -9.98 11.27 7.82
C VAL A 35 -10.52 10.02 7.13
N LEU A 36 -9.65 9.26 6.49
CA LEU A 36 -10.03 8.04 5.79
C LEU A 36 -9.06 6.91 6.08
N ASN A 37 -9.59 5.74 6.35
CA ASN A 37 -8.86 4.48 6.35
C ASN A 37 -9.03 3.77 5.02
N MET A 38 -8.03 3.03 4.58
CA MET A 38 -8.23 2.03 3.56
C MET A 38 -9.26 1.03 4.06
N PHE A 39 -10.39 0.94 3.38
CA PHE A 39 -11.52 0.14 3.83
C PHE A 39 -11.23 -1.36 3.72
N PRO A 40 -11.81 -2.17 4.62
CA PRO A 40 -11.49 -3.59 4.68
C PRO A 40 -12.16 -4.37 3.56
N TYR A 41 -11.50 -5.47 3.15
CA TYR A 41 -12.11 -6.55 2.40
C TYR A 41 -12.69 -7.58 3.40
N PRO A 42 -14.02 -7.76 3.46
CA PRO A 42 -14.64 -8.61 4.47
C PRO A 42 -14.42 -10.10 4.17
N SER A 43 -13.57 -10.73 4.97
CA SER A 43 -13.27 -12.17 4.90
C SER A 43 -14.02 -12.97 5.98
N GLY A 44 -14.25 -14.27 5.72
CA GLY A 44 -15.11 -15.11 6.56
C GLY A 44 -14.69 -15.29 8.02
N ALA A 45 -13.42 -15.04 8.38
CA ALA A 45 -12.99 -15.15 9.77
C ALA A 45 -13.18 -13.87 10.61
N GLY A 46 -13.59 -12.78 10.00
CA GLY A 46 -13.62 -11.49 10.66
C GLY A 46 -12.25 -10.85 10.82
N LEU A 47 -12.17 -9.84 11.67
CA LEU A 47 -10.94 -9.12 12.00
C LEU A 47 -10.07 -9.93 12.96
N HIS A 48 -8.74 -9.77 12.84
CA HIS A 48 -7.79 -10.08 13.90
C HIS A 48 -7.26 -8.78 14.51
N VAL A 49 -6.54 -8.86 15.64
CA VAL A 49 -6.05 -7.67 16.38
C VAL A 49 -5.12 -6.76 15.57
N GLY A 50 -4.56 -7.23 14.47
CA GLY A 50 -3.74 -6.40 13.58
C GLY A 50 -4.53 -5.42 12.70
N HIS A 51 -5.79 -5.72 12.39
CA HIS A 51 -6.62 -4.83 11.54
C HIS A 51 -6.97 -3.50 12.20
N PRO A 52 -7.36 -3.44 13.50
CA PRO A 52 -7.76 -2.20 14.11
C PRO A 52 -6.64 -1.19 14.33
N LEU A 53 -5.37 -1.58 14.21
CA LEU A 53 -4.23 -0.69 14.49
C LEU A 53 -4.34 0.65 13.74
N GLY A 54 -4.50 0.60 12.42
CA GLY A 54 -4.68 1.80 11.59
C GLY A 54 -5.97 2.54 11.91
N TYR A 55 -7.05 1.81 12.14
CA TYR A 55 -8.38 2.38 12.45
C TYR A 55 -8.38 3.12 13.80
N ILE A 56 -7.72 2.57 14.81
CA ILE A 56 -7.58 3.23 16.11
C ILE A 56 -6.71 4.48 15.97
N ALA A 57 -5.60 4.39 15.25
CA ALA A 57 -4.70 5.53 15.02
C ALA A 57 -5.41 6.70 14.34
N SER A 58 -6.18 6.43 13.29
CA SER A 58 -6.97 7.45 12.60
C SER A 58 -8.15 7.97 13.42
N ASP A 59 -8.80 7.12 14.20
CA ASP A 59 -9.92 7.50 15.05
C ASP A 59 -9.50 8.45 16.17
N ILE A 60 -8.33 8.22 16.74
CA ILE A 60 -7.73 9.16 17.72
C ILE A 60 -7.56 10.54 17.08
N TYR A 61 -7.03 10.59 15.88
CA TYR A 61 -6.81 11.85 15.17
C TYR A 61 -8.13 12.52 14.78
N ALA A 62 -9.11 11.75 14.34
CA ALA A 62 -10.45 12.24 14.00
C ALA A 62 -11.14 12.88 15.22
N ARG A 63 -11.11 12.21 16.37
CA ARG A 63 -11.67 12.72 17.61
C ARG A 63 -10.95 13.97 18.11
N TYR A 64 -9.63 13.98 18.02
CA TYR A 64 -8.80 15.13 18.33
C TYR A 64 -9.15 16.35 17.49
N LYS A 65 -9.31 16.18 16.17
CA LYS A 65 -9.71 17.28 15.28
C LYS A 65 -11.10 17.82 15.62
N ARG A 66 -12.05 16.95 15.91
CA ARG A 66 -13.39 17.37 16.35
C ARG A 66 -13.34 18.19 17.64
N LEU A 67 -12.54 17.76 18.61
CA LEU A 67 -12.31 18.51 19.86
C LEU A 67 -11.62 19.87 19.63
N ASN A 68 -10.96 20.06 18.52
CA ASN A 68 -10.39 21.33 18.06
C ASN A 68 -11.32 22.15 17.16
N GLY A 69 -12.61 21.79 17.12
CA GLY A 69 -13.64 22.56 16.42
C GLY A 69 -13.79 22.27 14.93
N PHE A 70 -13.09 21.27 14.40
CA PHE A 70 -13.25 20.88 12.99
C PHE A 70 -14.55 20.10 12.78
N ASN A 71 -15.10 20.24 11.57
CA ASN A 71 -16.14 19.36 11.06
C ASN A 71 -15.49 18.14 10.41
N VAL A 72 -15.59 16.98 11.07
CA VAL A 72 -14.79 15.80 10.71
C VAL A 72 -15.65 14.79 9.95
N LEU A 73 -15.21 14.43 8.75
CA LEU A 73 -15.71 13.29 7.98
C LEU A 73 -14.82 12.08 8.27
N ASN A 74 -15.38 11.04 8.88
CA ASN A 74 -14.70 9.77 9.16
C ASN A 74 -15.61 8.61 8.75
N PRO A 75 -15.69 8.31 7.43
CA PRO A 75 -16.58 7.28 6.92
C PRO A 75 -15.93 5.89 6.96
N MET A 76 -16.77 4.86 6.83
CA MET A 76 -16.34 3.47 6.68
C MET A 76 -17.29 2.72 5.76
N GLY A 77 -16.76 1.74 5.07
CA GLY A 77 -17.47 0.85 4.18
C GLY A 77 -16.66 -0.41 3.87
N TYR A 78 -16.98 -1.08 2.77
CA TYR A 78 -16.39 -2.37 2.48
C TYR A 78 -16.00 -2.50 1.01
N ASP A 79 -14.77 -2.96 0.77
CA ASP A 79 -14.35 -3.47 -0.53
C ASP A 79 -14.88 -4.90 -0.65
N ALA A 80 -15.96 -5.07 -1.42
CA ALA A 80 -16.80 -6.27 -1.32
C ALA A 80 -16.78 -7.15 -2.57
N TYR A 81 -16.05 -6.76 -3.62
CA TYR A 81 -15.80 -7.59 -4.79
C TYR A 81 -14.44 -8.29 -4.69
N GLY A 82 -14.31 -9.44 -5.32
CA GLY A 82 -13.03 -10.11 -5.48
C GLY A 82 -13.06 -11.62 -5.34
N LEU A 83 -11.90 -12.20 -5.50
CA LEU A 83 -11.68 -13.64 -5.62
C LEU A 83 -12.10 -14.49 -4.40
N PRO A 84 -11.93 -14.05 -3.13
CA PRO A 84 -12.24 -14.92 -2.00
C PRO A 84 -13.70 -15.37 -1.91
N ALA A 85 -14.64 -14.46 -2.14
CA ALA A 85 -16.07 -14.77 -2.12
C ALA A 85 -16.46 -15.67 -3.29
N GLU A 86 -15.87 -15.43 -4.46
CA GLU A 86 -16.10 -16.25 -5.65
C GLU A 86 -15.56 -17.67 -5.49
N GLN A 87 -14.36 -17.85 -4.94
CA GLN A 87 -13.82 -19.18 -4.67
C GLN A 87 -14.66 -19.99 -3.68
N TYR A 88 -15.17 -19.32 -2.65
CA TYR A 88 -16.13 -19.95 -1.75
C TYR A 88 -17.42 -20.35 -2.46
N ALA A 89 -17.92 -19.51 -3.36
CA ALA A 89 -19.07 -19.81 -4.22
C ALA A 89 -18.82 -21.03 -5.13
N ILE A 90 -17.64 -21.10 -5.74
CA ILE A 90 -17.25 -22.25 -6.57
C ILE A 90 -17.24 -23.55 -5.78
N GLN A 91 -16.77 -23.52 -4.53
CA GLN A 91 -16.65 -24.70 -3.66
C GLN A 91 -18.02 -25.15 -3.11
N THR A 92 -18.89 -24.22 -2.79
CA THR A 92 -20.14 -24.49 -2.05
C THR A 92 -21.39 -24.37 -2.87
N GLY A 93 -21.35 -23.73 -4.04
CA GLY A 93 -22.52 -23.37 -4.83
C GLY A 93 -23.32 -22.21 -4.26
N GLN A 94 -22.89 -21.60 -3.15
CA GLN A 94 -23.55 -20.45 -2.55
C GLN A 94 -23.24 -19.17 -3.34
N HIS A 95 -24.28 -18.34 -3.59
CA HIS A 95 -24.08 -17.05 -4.29
C HIS A 95 -23.10 -16.15 -3.51
N PRO A 96 -22.11 -15.52 -4.18
CA PRO A 96 -21.09 -14.69 -3.52
C PRO A 96 -21.66 -13.53 -2.69
N ALA A 97 -22.79 -12.98 -3.09
CA ALA A 97 -23.48 -11.91 -2.36
C ALA A 97 -23.89 -12.33 -0.93
N ILE A 98 -24.32 -13.58 -0.74
CA ILE A 98 -24.72 -14.09 0.57
C ILE A 98 -23.52 -14.19 1.50
N THR A 99 -22.43 -14.76 1.01
CA THR A 99 -21.17 -14.85 1.75
C THR A 99 -20.65 -13.48 2.12
N THR A 100 -20.66 -12.55 1.16
CA THR A 100 -20.22 -11.17 1.35
C THR A 100 -21.05 -10.45 2.41
N GLU A 101 -22.38 -10.57 2.36
CA GLU A 101 -23.28 -9.96 3.36
C GLU A 101 -23.01 -10.52 4.78
N THR A 102 -22.84 -11.83 4.91
CA THR A 102 -22.51 -12.47 6.18
C THR A 102 -21.18 -11.94 6.73
N ASN A 103 -20.19 -11.81 5.88
CA ASN A 103 -18.88 -11.31 6.27
C ASN A 103 -18.92 -9.83 6.65
N ILE A 104 -19.64 -9.01 5.93
CA ILE A 104 -19.86 -7.58 6.23
C ILE A 104 -20.52 -7.44 7.61
N ASN A 105 -21.57 -8.20 7.89
CA ASN A 105 -22.24 -8.17 9.18
C ASN A 105 -21.28 -8.54 10.33
N ARG A 106 -20.44 -9.52 10.12
CA ARG A 106 -19.40 -9.91 11.09
C ARG A 106 -18.38 -8.81 11.35
N TYR A 107 -17.88 -8.18 10.30
CA TYR A 107 -16.95 -7.05 10.40
C TYR A 107 -17.58 -5.85 11.11
N ARG A 108 -18.84 -5.54 10.75
CA ARG A 108 -19.58 -4.47 11.38
C ARG A 108 -19.75 -4.67 12.88
N GLU A 109 -20.16 -5.87 13.28
CA GLU A 109 -20.28 -6.22 14.70
C GLU A 109 -18.97 -6.01 15.47
N GLN A 110 -17.84 -6.46 14.91
CA GLN A 110 -16.53 -6.29 15.52
C GLN A 110 -16.10 -4.82 15.60
N LEU A 111 -16.30 -4.05 14.53
CA LEU A 111 -15.98 -2.63 14.50
C LEU A 111 -16.82 -1.82 15.50
N ASP A 112 -18.11 -2.12 15.59
CA ASP A 112 -19.02 -1.46 16.54
C ASP A 112 -18.58 -1.69 18.00
N LYS A 113 -18.10 -2.90 18.34
CA LYS A 113 -17.60 -3.22 19.67
C LYS A 113 -16.34 -2.45 20.07
N ILE A 114 -15.51 -2.02 19.10
CA ILE A 114 -14.29 -1.25 19.37
C ILE A 114 -14.60 0.24 19.61
N GLY A 115 -15.78 0.71 19.19
CA GLY A 115 -16.26 2.07 19.48
C GLY A 115 -15.61 3.16 18.63
N PHE A 116 -15.50 2.94 17.34
CA PHE A 116 -15.01 3.95 16.39
C PHE A 116 -16.00 5.09 16.17
N SER A 117 -15.50 6.27 15.82
CA SER A 117 -16.30 7.44 15.44
C SER A 117 -16.70 7.47 13.97
N PHE A 118 -16.97 6.31 13.38
CA PHE A 118 -17.37 6.22 11.97
C PHE A 118 -18.79 6.75 11.73
N ASP A 119 -18.95 7.54 10.67
CA ASP A 119 -20.25 7.92 10.14
C ASP A 119 -20.79 6.81 9.24
N TRP A 120 -21.51 5.86 9.83
CA TRP A 120 -22.11 4.74 9.11
C TRP A 120 -23.26 5.14 8.18
N SER A 121 -23.80 6.34 8.30
CA SER A 121 -24.79 6.84 7.34
C SER A 121 -24.21 7.02 5.93
N ARG A 122 -22.89 7.03 5.82
CA ARG A 122 -22.14 7.15 4.57
C ARG A 122 -21.50 5.84 4.12
N GLU A 123 -21.89 4.71 4.71
CA GLU A 123 -21.39 3.39 4.31
C GLU A 123 -21.57 3.15 2.82
N ILE A 124 -20.51 2.63 2.19
CA ILE A 124 -20.53 2.15 0.82
C ILE A 124 -20.06 0.71 0.75
N ARG A 125 -20.49 0.01 -0.29
CA ARG A 125 -20.06 -1.35 -0.61
C ARG A 125 -19.79 -1.41 -2.10
N THR A 126 -18.61 -1.82 -2.50
CA THR A 126 -18.25 -1.84 -3.92
C THR A 126 -19.10 -2.79 -4.76
N CYS A 127 -19.75 -3.78 -4.13
CA CYS A 127 -20.68 -4.69 -4.78
C CYS A 127 -22.13 -4.19 -4.89
N ASP A 128 -22.44 -3.03 -4.31
CA ASP A 128 -23.76 -2.42 -4.43
C ASP A 128 -23.94 -1.78 -5.81
N PRO A 129 -24.99 -2.10 -6.57
CA PRO A 129 -25.26 -1.49 -7.84
C PRO A 129 -25.33 0.05 -7.82
N LYS A 130 -25.79 0.64 -6.72
CA LYS A 130 -25.79 2.10 -6.54
C LYS A 130 -24.39 2.68 -6.44
N TYR A 131 -23.43 1.87 -5.97
CA TYR A 131 -22.02 2.27 -5.91
C TYR A 131 -21.32 2.03 -7.25
N TYR A 132 -21.37 0.83 -7.80
CA TYR A 132 -20.61 0.54 -9.02
C TYR A 132 -21.22 1.16 -10.29
N HIS A 133 -22.44 1.71 -10.22
CA HIS A 133 -22.96 2.64 -11.20
C HIS A 133 -21.90 3.68 -11.60
N TRP A 134 -21.25 4.27 -10.60
CA TRP A 134 -20.26 5.32 -10.82
C TRP A 134 -18.91 4.80 -11.29
N THR A 135 -18.55 3.59 -10.95
CA THR A 135 -17.40 2.90 -11.53
C THR A 135 -17.61 2.65 -13.04
N GLN A 136 -18.79 2.18 -13.40
CA GLN A 136 -19.18 1.99 -14.81
C GLN A 136 -19.22 3.31 -15.56
N TRP A 137 -19.78 4.33 -14.97
CA TRP A 137 -19.83 5.68 -15.53
C TRP A 137 -18.41 6.22 -15.80
N ALA A 138 -17.50 6.12 -14.85
CA ALA A 138 -16.11 6.55 -15.01
C ALA A 138 -15.42 5.80 -16.14
N PHE A 139 -15.65 4.49 -16.24
CA PHE A 139 -15.13 3.67 -17.35
C PHE A 139 -15.64 4.17 -18.71
N GLN A 140 -16.93 4.47 -18.82
CA GLN A 140 -17.48 5.04 -20.06
C GLN A 140 -16.84 6.40 -20.42
N LYS A 141 -16.61 7.24 -19.40
CA LYS A 141 -15.90 8.52 -19.63
C LYS A 141 -14.47 8.32 -20.09
N MET A 142 -13.76 7.33 -19.53
CA MET A 142 -12.41 6.97 -19.98
C MET A 142 -12.39 6.42 -21.40
N PHE A 143 -13.37 5.61 -21.76
CA PHE A 143 -13.53 5.14 -23.13
C PHE A 143 -13.79 6.27 -24.11
N ASN A 144 -14.56 7.26 -23.72
CA ASN A 144 -14.91 8.42 -24.55
C ASN A 144 -13.89 9.58 -24.44
N SER A 145 -12.68 9.31 -23.96
CA SER A 145 -11.63 10.30 -23.80
C SER A 145 -10.33 9.84 -24.43
N PHE A 146 -9.52 10.80 -24.85
CA PHE A 146 -8.11 10.63 -25.19
C PHE A 146 -7.24 11.53 -24.30
N TYR A 147 -5.94 11.29 -24.24
CA TYR A 147 -5.03 12.08 -23.44
C TYR A 147 -4.14 12.97 -24.32
N CYS A 148 -4.24 14.29 -24.15
CA CYS A 148 -3.40 15.26 -24.80
C CYS A 148 -2.08 15.43 -24.04
N LEU A 149 -0.96 15.00 -24.63
CA LEU A 149 0.37 15.12 -24.01
C LEU A 149 0.85 16.57 -23.89
N LYS A 150 0.47 17.42 -24.85
CA LYS A 150 0.80 18.85 -24.80
C LYS A 150 -0.01 19.59 -23.73
N CYS A 151 -1.31 19.33 -23.67
CA CYS A 151 -2.23 19.93 -22.69
C CYS A 151 -2.12 19.29 -21.30
N GLN A 152 -1.52 18.12 -21.20
CA GLN A 152 -1.40 17.34 -19.97
C GLN A 152 -2.76 17.06 -19.32
N LYS A 153 -3.76 16.67 -20.10
CA LYS A 153 -5.09 16.30 -19.61
C LYS A 153 -5.87 15.42 -20.57
N ALA A 154 -6.87 14.73 -20.03
CA ALA A 154 -7.87 14.02 -20.79
C ALA A 154 -8.82 15.00 -21.51
N MET A 155 -9.20 14.66 -22.72
CA MET A 155 -10.11 15.43 -23.57
C MET A 155 -11.15 14.48 -24.23
N PRO A 156 -12.35 15.00 -24.60
CA PRO A 156 -13.36 14.21 -25.27
C PRO A 156 -12.88 13.64 -26.60
N ILE A 157 -13.15 12.38 -26.85
CA ILE A 157 -12.70 11.69 -28.10
C ILE A 157 -13.26 12.31 -29.37
N GLU A 158 -14.43 12.93 -29.30
CA GLU A 158 -15.07 13.62 -30.41
C GLU A 158 -14.23 14.80 -30.94
N GLU A 159 -13.43 15.41 -30.08
CA GLU A 159 -12.53 16.48 -30.51
C GLU A 159 -11.39 15.91 -31.39
N LEU A 160 -10.90 14.72 -31.05
CA LEU A 160 -9.90 14.02 -31.87
C LEU A 160 -10.49 13.58 -33.21
N VAL A 161 -11.72 13.08 -33.22
CA VAL A 161 -12.44 12.70 -34.46
C VAL A 161 -12.53 13.88 -35.42
N LYS A 162 -12.93 15.05 -34.95
CA LYS A 162 -12.97 16.28 -35.77
C LYS A 162 -11.61 16.64 -36.34
N GLN A 163 -10.56 16.47 -35.56
CA GLN A 163 -9.19 16.74 -36.02
C GLN A 163 -8.74 15.72 -37.07
N PHE A 164 -9.13 14.46 -36.95
CA PHE A 164 -8.86 13.44 -37.95
C PHE A 164 -9.55 13.70 -39.28
N GLU A 165 -10.79 14.22 -39.24
CA GLU A 165 -11.54 14.63 -40.43
C GLU A 165 -10.82 15.71 -41.24
N GLU A 166 -10.03 16.57 -40.56
CA GLU A 166 -9.32 17.69 -41.18
C GLU A 166 -7.87 17.35 -41.52
N LYS A 167 -7.18 16.59 -40.66
CA LYS A 167 -5.71 16.44 -40.70
C LYS A 167 -5.21 15.00 -40.73
N GLY A 168 -6.11 14.03 -40.61
CA GLY A 168 -5.70 12.62 -40.46
C GLY A 168 -4.84 12.40 -39.20
N SER A 169 -3.97 11.39 -39.24
CA SER A 169 -3.12 11.01 -38.10
C SER A 169 -2.14 12.08 -37.62
N ALA A 170 -1.83 13.09 -38.44
CA ALA A 170 -0.99 14.23 -38.05
C ALA A 170 -1.58 14.99 -36.83
N ALA A 171 -2.89 14.98 -36.65
CA ALA A 171 -3.55 15.55 -35.49
C ALA A 171 -3.17 14.87 -34.17
N ALA A 172 -2.72 13.63 -34.21
CA ALA A 172 -2.37 12.82 -33.04
C ALA A 172 -0.88 12.87 -32.67
N GLU A 173 -0.09 13.80 -33.18
CA GLU A 173 1.33 13.94 -32.85
C GLU A 173 1.56 14.03 -31.33
N ASN A 174 0.74 14.82 -30.64
CA ASN A 174 0.81 15.05 -29.19
C ASN A 174 -0.34 14.35 -28.44
N VAL A 175 -0.74 13.19 -28.89
CA VAL A 175 -1.77 12.35 -28.26
C VAL A 175 -1.15 11.05 -27.79
N ALA A 176 -1.47 10.62 -26.56
CA ALA A 176 -1.08 9.32 -26.06
C ALA A 176 -1.73 8.20 -26.89
N LYS A 177 -0.93 7.25 -27.30
CA LYS A 177 -1.34 6.19 -28.23
C LYS A 177 -0.60 4.89 -27.95
N SER A 178 -1.18 3.77 -28.40
CA SER A 178 -0.54 2.45 -28.30
C SER A 178 0.48 2.23 -29.41
N GLU A 179 0.16 2.67 -30.63
CA GLU A 179 0.98 2.50 -31.84
C GLU A 179 1.00 3.78 -32.67
N GLU A 180 2.07 3.98 -33.43
CA GLU A 180 2.12 5.02 -34.44
C GLU A 180 1.33 4.59 -35.69
N LEU A 181 0.23 5.26 -35.97
CA LEU A 181 -0.58 5.06 -37.13
C LEU A 181 -0.38 6.21 -38.12
N SER A 182 -0.44 5.92 -39.41
CA SER A 182 -0.35 6.88 -40.49
C SER A 182 -1.55 6.77 -41.42
N PHE A 183 -2.36 7.81 -41.48
CA PHE A 183 -3.49 7.94 -42.39
C PHE A 183 -3.78 9.42 -42.68
N SER A 184 -4.22 9.71 -43.91
CA SER A 184 -4.65 11.04 -44.31
C SER A 184 -6.08 11.36 -43.86
N ALA A 185 -6.47 12.63 -43.95
CA ALA A 185 -7.86 13.03 -43.73
C ALA A 185 -8.83 12.30 -44.69
N ASP A 186 -8.48 12.17 -45.96
CA ASP A 186 -9.28 11.47 -46.97
C ASP A 186 -9.41 9.98 -46.62
N GLU A 187 -8.34 9.34 -46.19
CA GLU A 187 -8.36 7.94 -45.75
C GLU A 187 -9.27 7.78 -44.52
N TRP A 188 -9.17 8.66 -43.50
CA TRP A 188 -10.06 8.65 -42.35
C TRP A 188 -11.53 8.79 -42.74
N ASN A 189 -11.84 9.77 -43.60
CA ASN A 189 -13.21 10.04 -44.02
C ASN A 189 -13.78 8.93 -44.95
N GLY A 190 -12.90 8.13 -45.57
CA GLY A 190 -13.27 6.96 -46.37
C GLY A 190 -13.43 5.67 -45.55
N MET A 191 -13.04 5.64 -44.28
CA MET A 191 -13.17 4.49 -43.42
C MET A 191 -14.64 4.17 -43.10
N THR A 192 -14.96 2.89 -42.98
CA THR A 192 -16.22 2.43 -42.40
C THR A 192 -16.27 2.77 -40.91
N GLU A 193 -17.47 2.78 -40.30
CA GLU A 193 -17.63 2.99 -38.85
C GLU A 193 -16.76 2.01 -38.06
N LYS A 194 -16.74 0.75 -38.44
CA LYS A 194 -15.91 -0.27 -37.81
C LYS A 194 -14.42 0.09 -37.87
N GLU A 195 -13.90 0.49 -38.99
CA GLU A 195 -12.50 0.87 -39.17
C GLU A 195 -12.15 2.12 -38.33
N GLN A 196 -13.05 3.11 -38.29
CA GLN A 196 -12.86 4.28 -37.47
C GLN A 196 -12.83 3.94 -35.97
N GLN A 197 -13.74 3.10 -35.48
CA GLN A 197 -13.77 2.66 -34.09
C GLN A 197 -12.53 1.85 -33.71
N GLN A 198 -12.05 0.98 -34.59
CA GLN A 198 -10.81 0.25 -34.39
C GLN A 198 -9.59 1.17 -34.37
N THR A 199 -9.57 2.21 -35.19
CA THR A 199 -8.50 3.22 -35.18
C THR A 199 -8.53 4.05 -33.89
N LEU A 200 -9.70 4.48 -33.44
CA LEU A 200 -9.88 5.24 -32.20
C LEU A 200 -9.43 4.47 -30.97
N MET A 201 -9.54 3.14 -30.98
CA MET A 201 -9.07 2.29 -29.89
C MET A 201 -7.58 2.52 -29.55
N ASN A 202 -6.79 2.91 -30.54
CA ASN A 202 -5.38 3.26 -30.37
C ASN A 202 -5.14 4.49 -29.47
N TYR A 203 -6.14 5.33 -29.27
CA TYR A 203 -6.04 6.64 -28.60
C TYR A 203 -6.88 6.76 -27.33
N ARG A 204 -7.87 5.88 -27.11
CA ARG A 204 -8.76 5.94 -25.95
C ARG A 204 -8.01 5.70 -24.64
N ILE A 205 -8.46 6.31 -23.57
CA ILE A 205 -7.89 6.08 -22.23
C ILE A 205 -8.28 4.68 -21.73
N ALA A 206 -9.53 4.26 -21.88
CA ALA A 206 -9.94 2.87 -21.72
C ALA A 206 -10.02 2.21 -23.09
N TYR A 207 -9.26 1.16 -23.31
CA TYR A 207 -9.12 0.51 -24.62
C TYR A 207 -8.94 -1.00 -24.51
N ILE A 208 -9.21 -1.72 -25.61
CA ILE A 208 -8.90 -3.14 -25.72
C ILE A 208 -7.54 -3.28 -26.41
N GLY A 209 -6.63 -3.99 -25.73
CA GLY A 209 -5.30 -4.30 -26.25
C GLY A 209 -4.95 -5.77 -26.09
N GLU A 210 -4.01 -6.25 -26.90
CA GLU A 210 -3.37 -7.53 -26.68
C GLU A 210 -2.12 -7.33 -25.82
N THR A 211 -2.10 -7.92 -24.64
CA THR A 211 -1.03 -7.73 -23.67
C THR A 211 -0.62 -9.04 -23.00
N MET A 212 0.62 -9.09 -22.55
CA MET A 212 1.11 -10.19 -21.70
C MET A 212 0.49 -10.10 -20.32
N VAL A 213 -0.11 -11.18 -19.86
CA VAL A 213 -0.82 -11.27 -18.58
C VAL A 213 -0.36 -12.48 -17.78
N ASN A 214 -0.51 -12.39 -16.46
CA ASN A 214 -0.31 -13.51 -15.54
C ASN A 214 -1.56 -14.41 -15.57
N TRP A 215 -1.57 -15.41 -16.41
CA TRP A 215 -2.69 -16.33 -16.53
C TRP A 215 -2.56 -17.50 -15.56
N CYS A 216 -3.59 -17.74 -14.78
CA CYS A 216 -3.71 -18.87 -13.87
C CYS A 216 -4.84 -19.80 -14.32
N ALA A 217 -4.50 -20.92 -14.94
CA ALA A 217 -5.48 -21.89 -15.42
C ALA A 217 -6.25 -22.55 -14.25
N GLY A 218 -5.60 -22.76 -13.11
CA GLY A 218 -6.23 -23.34 -11.92
C GLY A 218 -7.33 -22.46 -11.32
N LEU A 219 -7.21 -21.14 -11.46
CA LEU A 219 -8.22 -20.17 -11.04
C LEU A 219 -9.10 -19.68 -12.20
N GLY A 220 -8.72 -19.99 -13.45
CA GLY A 220 -9.46 -19.58 -14.65
C GLY A 220 -9.46 -18.07 -14.91
N THR A 221 -8.46 -17.34 -14.41
CA THR A 221 -8.43 -15.87 -14.51
C THR A 221 -7.03 -15.32 -14.63
N VAL A 222 -6.95 -14.06 -15.07
CA VAL A 222 -5.75 -13.24 -14.99
C VAL A 222 -5.53 -12.75 -13.57
N LEU A 223 -4.28 -12.75 -13.11
CA LEU A 223 -3.85 -12.27 -11.80
C LEU A 223 -3.02 -11.00 -11.93
N ALA A 224 -3.16 -10.11 -10.96
CA ALA A 224 -2.25 -8.98 -10.79
C ALA A 224 -0.86 -9.46 -10.32
N ASN A 225 0.17 -8.64 -10.45
CA ASN A 225 1.53 -9.03 -10.07
C ASN A 225 1.67 -9.36 -8.57
N ASP A 226 0.93 -8.66 -7.73
CA ASP A 226 0.87 -8.88 -6.28
C ASP A 226 0.09 -10.15 -5.86
N GLU A 227 -0.69 -10.72 -6.77
CA GLU A 227 -1.38 -12.00 -6.57
C GLU A 227 -0.53 -13.23 -6.97
N VAL A 228 0.72 -13.01 -7.43
CA VAL A 228 1.64 -14.07 -7.86
C VAL A 228 2.88 -14.06 -6.99
N VAL A 229 3.20 -15.22 -6.38
CA VAL A 229 4.38 -15.43 -5.55
C VAL A 229 5.13 -16.66 -6.05
N ASP A 230 6.42 -16.52 -6.37
CA ASP A 230 7.28 -17.60 -6.84
C ASP A 230 6.70 -18.42 -8.02
N GLY A 231 6.01 -17.74 -8.94
CA GLY A 231 5.43 -18.36 -10.16
C GLY A 231 4.13 -19.11 -9.93
N VAL A 232 3.54 -18.99 -8.72
CA VAL A 232 2.24 -19.57 -8.39
C VAL A 232 1.28 -18.51 -7.83
N SER A 233 -0.02 -18.78 -7.91
CA SER A 233 -1.01 -17.90 -7.29
C SER A 233 -0.84 -17.88 -5.78
N GLU A 234 -0.91 -16.70 -5.16
CA GLU A 234 -0.91 -16.55 -3.70
C GLU A 234 -2.02 -17.40 -3.06
N ARG A 235 -3.15 -17.49 -3.74
CA ARG A 235 -4.27 -18.32 -3.32
C ARG A 235 -4.30 -19.63 -4.09
N GLY A 236 -4.25 -20.72 -3.38
CA GLY A 236 -4.34 -22.08 -3.93
C GLY A 236 -3.05 -22.63 -4.50
N GLY A 237 -1.98 -21.83 -4.63
CA GLY A 237 -0.67 -22.29 -5.10
C GLY A 237 -0.66 -22.84 -6.53
N TYR A 238 -1.57 -22.36 -7.40
CA TYR A 238 -1.66 -22.86 -8.78
C TYR A 238 -0.60 -22.22 -9.67
N PRO A 239 -0.05 -22.97 -10.63
CA PRO A 239 0.92 -22.43 -11.60
C PRO A 239 0.37 -21.23 -12.38
N VAL A 240 1.19 -20.21 -12.51
CA VAL A 240 0.90 -18.99 -13.29
C VAL A 240 1.85 -18.93 -14.47
N VAL A 241 1.32 -18.64 -15.65
CA VAL A 241 2.10 -18.51 -16.89
C VAL A 241 1.89 -17.15 -17.52
N GLN A 242 2.91 -16.66 -18.20
CA GLN A 242 2.78 -15.48 -19.06
C GLN A 242 2.04 -15.89 -20.35
N LYS A 243 0.95 -15.17 -20.65
CA LYS A 243 0.14 -15.42 -21.85
C LYS A 243 -0.27 -14.11 -22.49
N LYS A 244 -0.18 -14.02 -23.80
CA LYS A 244 -0.73 -12.89 -24.58
C LYS A 244 -2.25 -13.07 -24.69
N MET A 245 -3.00 -12.09 -24.19
CA MET A 245 -4.46 -12.10 -24.20
C MET A 245 -5.03 -10.73 -24.54
N ARG A 246 -6.18 -10.74 -25.20
CA ARG A 246 -7.00 -9.55 -25.46
C ARG A 246 -7.67 -9.13 -24.15
N GLN A 247 -7.41 -7.90 -23.68
CA GLN A 247 -7.85 -7.39 -22.38
C GLN A 247 -8.27 -5.93 -22.50
N TRP A 248 -9.24 -5.52 -21.67
CA TRP A 248 -9.41 -4.11 -21.39
C TRP A 248 -8.18 -3.57 -20.64
N CYS A 249 -7.76 -2.39 -21.02
CA CYS A 249 -6.63 -1.68 -20.42
C CYS A 249 -7.01 -0.24 -20.11
N LEU A 250 -6.39 0.33 -19.07
CA LEU A 250 -6.46 1.76 -18.79
C LEU A 250 -5.09 2.39 -19.06
N ARG A 251 -5.07 3.50 -19.79
CA ARG A 251 -3.86 4.21 -20.21
C ARG A 251 -3.24 5.03 -19.07
N VAL A 252 -2.92 4.38 -17.99
CA VAL A 252 -2.28 4.98 -16.80
C VAL A 252 -0.93 5.59 -17.16
N SER A 253 -0.20 4.98 -18.10
CA SER A 253 1.11 5.45 -18.57
C SER A 253 1.08 6.88 -19.13
N ALA A 254 -0.04 7.31 -19.71
CA ALA A 254 -0.21 8.68 -20.20
C ALA A 254 -0.12 9.74 -19.08
N TYR A 255 -0.45 9.36 -17.86
CA TYR A 255 -0.41 10.22 -16.67
C TYR A 255 0.93 10.20 -15.93
N SER A 256 1.93 9.49 -16.44
CA SER A 256 3.22 9.25 -15.75
C SER A 256 3.87 10.55 -15.25
N GLN A 257 3.92 11.60 -16.06
CA GLN A 257 4.54 12.87 -15.67
C GLN A 257 3.74 13.55 -14.54
N ARG A 258 2.42 13.60 -14.66
CA ARG A 258 1.55 14.19 -13.62
C ARG A 258 1.57 13.37 -12.33
N LEU A 259 1.71 12.04 -12.41
CA LEU A 259 1.89 11.19 -11.24
C LEU A 259 3.22 11.48 -10.53
N LEU A 260 4.29 11.79 -11.27
CA LEU A 260 5.57 12.22 -10.69
C LEU A 260 5.48 13.62 -10.07
N ASP A 261 4.94 14.58 -10.82
CA ASP A 261 4.85 15.99 -10.39
C ASP A 261 3.98 16.13 -9.13
N GLY A 262 2.90 15.39 -9.06
CA GLY A 262 1.96 15.39 -7.93
C GLY A 262 2.58 14.93 -6.62
N LEU A 263 3.63 14.11 -6.63
CA LEU A 263 4.34 13.69 -5.42
C LEU A 263 4.98 14.86 -4.65
N ASN A 264 5.26 15.96 -5.33
CA ASN A 264 5.81 17.18 -4.72
C ASN A 264 4.75 17.99 -3.95
N THR A 265 3.49 17.69 -4.11
CA THR A 265 2.35 18.41 -3.52
C THR A 265 1.72 17.73 -2.31
N VAL A 266 2.18 16.53 -1.97
CA VAL A 266 1.62 15.71 -0.92
C VAL A 266 2.59 15.48 0.23
N ASP A 267 2.05 15.32 1.44
CA ASP A 267 2.80 15.03 2.66
C ASP A 267 2.84 13.50 2.91
N TRP A 268 3.66 12.85 2.10
CA TRP A 268 3.90 11.41 2.17
C TRP A 268 5.36 11.15 2.57
N SER A 269 5.64 9.98 3.13
CA SER A 269 7.01 9.60 3.47
C SER A 269 7.89 9.52 2.22
N ASP A 270 9.16 9.85 2.36
CA ASP A 270 10.15 9.75 1.27
C ASP A 270 10.24 8.35 0.70
N SER A 271 10.11 7.33 1.55
CA SER A 271 10.11 5.91 1.14
C SER A 271 8.98 5.60 0.16
N ILE A 272 7.76 6.05 0.44
CA ILE A 272 6.61 5.83 -0.46
C ILE A 272 6.77 6.63 -1.76
N LYS A 273 7.23 7.87 -1.67
CA LYS A 273 7.50 8.70 -2.85
C LYS A 273 8.55 8.07 -3.76
N GLU A 274 9.65 7.58 -3.19
CA GLU A 274 10.70 6.89 -3.95
C GLU A 274 10.19 5.57 -4.56
N THR A 275 9.39 4.81 -3.82
CA THR A 275 8.76 3.60 -4.34
C THR A 275 7.90 3.90 -5.57
N GLN A 276 7.09 4.94 -5.52
CA GLN A 276 6.27 5.36 -6.68
C GLN A 276 7.11 5.90 -7.83
N LYS A 277 8.12 6.73 -7.56
CA LYS A 277 9.05 7.22 -8.59
C LYS A 277 9.75 6.09 -9.32
N ASN A 278 10.23 5.10 -8.56
CA ASN A 278 10.88 3.92 -9.12
C ASN A 278 9.91 3.05 -9.93
N TRP A 279 8.67 2.93 -9.49
CA TRP A 279 7.63 2.18 -10.20
C TRP A 279 7.24 2.86 -11.52
N ILE A 280 7.08 4.17 -11.52
CA ILE A 280 6.85 4.97 -12.73
C ILE A 280 8.07 4.92 -13.63
N GLY A 281 9.26 4.99 -13.06
CA GLY A 281 10.53 4.73 -13.72
C GLY A 281 10.78 5.62 -14.93
N ARG A 282 10.61 6.95 -14.76
CA ARG A 282 10.89 7.93 -15.81
C ARG A 282 12.37 7.91 -16.17
N SER A 283 12.66 7.74 -17.44
CA SER A 283 14.00 7.84 -17.98
C SER A 283 13.99 8.62 -19.30
N GLU A 284 14.98 9.51 -19.45
CA GLU A 284 15.21 10.20 -20.70
C GLU A 284 16.40 9.55 -21.41
N GLY A 285 16.20 9.16 -22.62
CA GLY A 285 17.24 8.50 -23.39
C GLY A 285 17.10 8.75 -24.89
N THR A 286 17.75 7.90 -25.65
CA THR A 286 17.81 7.99 -27.11
C THR A 286 17.29 6.70 -27.71
N GLU A 287 16.32 6.80 -28.59
CA GLU A 287 15.99 5.74 -29.54
C GLU A 287 16.96 5.79 -30.71
N MET A 288 17.56 4.68 -31.05
CA MET A 288 18.45 4.55 -32.20
C MET A 288 18.07 3.36 -33.09
N GLN A 289 18.20 3.55 -34.38
CA GLN A 289 17.93 2.54 -35.39
C GLN A 289 19.19 1.74 -35.67
N PHE A 290 19.07 0.42 -35.62
CA PHE A 290 20.10 -0.53 -35.98
C PHE A 290 19.65 -1.33 -37.20
N ARG A 291 20.43 -1.29 -38.25
CA ARG A 291 20.16 -2.09 -39.46
C ARG A 291 20.47 -3.55 -39.20
N VAL A 292 19.65 -4.46 -39.71
CA VAL A 292 19.95 -5.89 -39.71
C VAL A 292 20.96 -6.20 -40.78
N ALA A 293 22.07 -6.86 -40.43
CA ALA A 293 23.13 -7.19 -41.36
C ALA A 293 22.64 -8.11 -42.50
N GLY A 294 22.90 -7.69 -43.72
CA GLY A 294 22.48 -8.42 -44.92
C GLY A 294 21.00 -8.31 -45.27
N GLN A 295 20.26 -7.45 -44.61
CA GLN A 295 18.85 -7.20 -44.88
C GLN A 295 18.57 -5.70 -45.03
N ASP A 296 17.39 -5.36 -45.55
CA ASP A 296 17.04 -3.98 -45.89
C ASP A 296 15.96 -3.41 -44.95
N TRP A 297 16.08 -3.69 -43.64
CA TRP A 297 15.24 -3.16 -42.61
C TRP A 297 15.99 -2.92 -41.30
N ASP A 298 15.46 -2.04 -40.47
CA ASP A 298 16.04 -1.60 -39.21
C ASP A 298 15.13 -1.98 -38.03
N PHE A 299 15.70 -2.12 -36.85
CA PHE A 299 14.95 -2.14 -35.60
C PHE A 299 15.46 -1.05 -34.66
N THR A 300 14.61 -0.63 -33.75
CA THR A 300 14.90 0.47 -32.84
C THR A 300 15.25 -0.04 -31.44
N ILE A 301 16.30 0.52 -30.84
CA ILE A 301 16.63 0.32 -29.42
C ILE A 301 16.42 1.62 -28.64
N PHE A 302 16.31 1.49 -27.32
CA PHE A 302 16.31 2.61 -26.41
C PHE A 302 17.48 2.49 -25.42
N THR A 303 18.20 3.60 -25.21
CA THR A 303 19.30 3.65 -24.24
C THR A 303 19.35 4.99 -23.51
N THR A 304 19.66 4.96 -22.22
CA THR A 304 19.95 6.14 -21.41
C THR A 304 21.45 6.54 -21.48
N ARG A 305 22.27 5.66 -22.06
CA ARG A 305 23.70 5.78 -22.21
C ARG A 305 24.11 5.81 -23.68
N ALA A 306 23.59 6.79 -24.41
CA ALA A 306 23.90 6.97 -25.83
C ALA A 306 25.40 7.18 -26.09
N ASP A 307 26.14 7.75 -25.12
CA ASP A 307 27.58 7.90 -25.13
C ASP A 307 28.37 6.60 -25.29
N THR A 308 27.80 5.47 -24.92
CA THR A 308 28.47 4.16 -24.93
C THR A 308 28.34 3.40 -26.26
N ILE A 309 27.83 4.04 -27.31
CA ILE A 309 27.58 3.40 -28.60
C ILE A 309 28.82 2.71 -29.25
N PHE A 310 30.01 3.22 -28.97
CA PHE A 310 31.26 2.66 -29.47
C PHE A 310 31.73 1.40 -28.73
N GLY A 311 31.17 1.12 -27.56
CA GLY A 311 31.47 -0.06 -26.75
C GLY A 311 30.40 -1.17 -26.84
N VAL A 312 29.47 -1.05 -27.76
CA VAL A 312 28.43 -2.06 -27.99
C VAL A 312 29.08 -3.29 -28.60
N THR A 313 29.02 -4.43 -27.93
CA THR A 313 29.61 -5.67 -28.37
C THR A 313 28.59 -6.77 -28.71
N PHE A 314 27.37 -6.60 -28.27
CA PHE A 314 26.23 -7.43 -28.61
C PHE A 314 24.90 -6.68 -28.44
N MET A 315 23.86 -7.21 -29.08
CA MET A 315 22.49 -6.75 -28.94
C MET A 315 21.70 -7.82 -28.19
N VAL A 316 20.66 -7.42 -27.42
CA VAL A 316 19.80 -8.37 -26.70
C VAL A 316 18.34 -8.05 -26.92
N LEU A 317 17.58 -9.09 -27.31
CA LEU A 317 16.13 -9.02 -27.43
C LEU A 317 15.44 -9.61 -26.20
N ALA A 318 14.34 -9.02 -25.82
CA ALA A 318 13.41 -9.65 -24.89
C ALA A 318 12.82 -10.91 -25.50
N PRO A 319 12.67 -12.01 -24.75
CA PRO A 319 12.12 -13.27 -25.28
C PRO A 319 10.73 -13.15 -25.90
N GLU A 320 9.94 -12.19 -25.43
CA GLU A 320 8.57 -11.91 -25.90
C GLU A 320 8.51 -10.98 -27.11
N SER A 321 9.64 -10.45 -27.54
CA SER A 321 9.70 -9.53 -28.68
C SER A 321 9.35 -10.23 -30.01
N GLU A 322 8.54 -9.56 -30.81
CA GLU A 322 8.23 -10.02 -32.15
C GLU A 322 9.46 -10.10 -33.08
N LEU A 323 10.54 -9.40 -32.72
CA LEU A 323 11.81 -9.46 -33.40
C LEU A 323 12.50 -10.83 -33.28
N VAL A 324 12.18 -11.59 -32.21
CA VAL A 324 12.77 -12.94 -32.02
C VAL A 324 12.47 -13.87 -33.19
N GLU A 325 11.21 -13.92 -33.61
CA GLU A 325 10.83 -14.76 -34.77
C GLU A 325 11.49 -14.29 -36.07
N LYS A 326 11.55 -12.98 -36.29
CA LYS A 326 12.12 -12.36 -37.49
C LYS A 326 13.64 -12.52 -37.58
N LEU A 327 14.34 -12.54 -36.46
CA LEU A 327 15.81 -12.54 -36.39
C LEU A 327 16.40 -13.92 -36.08
N THR A 328 15.59 -14.90 -35.70
CA THR A 328 16.05 -16.27 -35.49
C THR A 328 16.33 -16.97 -36.80
N THR A 329 17.58 -17.39 -37.02
CA THR A 329 17.95 -18.14 -38.19
C THR A 329 17.46 -19.59 -38.10
N LYS A 330 17.42 -20.27 -39.24
CA LYS A 330 16.98 -21.68 -39.29
C LYS A 330 17.87 -22.59 -38.44
N GLU A 331 19.17 -22.31 -38.41
CA GLU A 331 20.17 -23.06 -37.67
C GLU A 331 20.00 -22.93 -36.16
N GLN A 332 19.53 -21.75 -35.66
CA GLN A 332 19.34 -21.45 -34.25
C GLN A 332 17.92 -21.72 -33.75
N LYS A 333 16.99 -22.04 -34.63
CA LYS A 333 15.56 -22.16 -34.31
C LYS A 333 15.28 -23.12 -33.14
N ALA A 334 15.90 -24.28 -33.14
CA ALA A 334 15.67 -25.30 -32.10
C ALA A 334 16.13 -24.82 -30.70
N GLU A 335 17.33 -24.23 -30.62
CA GLU A 335 17.86 -23.70 -29.36
C GLU A 335 17.03 -22.50 -28.84
N VAL A 336 16.59 -21.64 -29.75
CA VAL A 336 15.74 -20.50 -29.40
C VAL A 336 14.37 -20.95 -28.86
N GLU A 337 13.73 -21.91 -29.51
CA GLU A 337 12.45 -22.47 -29.09
C GLU A 337 12.55 -23.13 -27.71
N GLU A 338 13.63 -23.86 -27.44
CA GLU A 338 13.89 -24.43 -26.10
C GLU A 338 14.04 -23.36 -25.04
N TYR A 339 14.81 -22.30 -25.31
CA TYR A 339 15.01 -21.19 -24.42
C TYR A 339 13.71 -20.42 -24.15
N LEU A 340 12.90 -20.16 -25.17
CA LEU A 340 11.60 -19.52 -25.01
C LEU A 340 10.64 -20.33 -24.12
N ALA A 341 10.65 -21.67 -24.28
CA ALA A 341 9.87 -22.56 -23.43
C ALA A 341 10.30 -22.51 -21.95
N TYR A 342 11.61 -22.36 -21.70
CA TYR A 342 12.16 -22.14 -20.35
C TYR A 342 11.65 -20.80 -19.76
N VAL A 343 11.75 -19.71 -20.51
CA VAL A 343 11.38 -18.38 -20.01
C VAL A 343 9.87 -18.24 -19.78
N LYS A 344 9.02 -18.89 -20.57
CA LYS A 344 7.55 -18.88 -20.38
C LYS A 344 7.07 -19.28 -18.99
N LYS A 345 7.87 -20.04 -18.26
CA LYS A 345 7.54 -20.51 -16.90
C LYS A 345 7.90 -19.49 -15.81
N ARG A 346 8.48 -18.35 -16.19
CA ARG A 346 9.01 -17.36 -15.24
C ARG A 346 8.24 -16.05 -15.35
N THR A 347 7.87 -15.48 -14.19
CA THR A 347 7.25 -14.16 -14.13
C THR A 347 8.31 -13.05 -14.33
N GLU A 348 7.88 -11.85 -14.67
CA GLU A 348 8.79 -10.70 -14.71
C GLU A 348 9.45 -10.43 -13.36
N LEU A 349 8.72 -10.64 -12.25
CA LEU A 349 9.25 -10.47 -10.92
C LEU A 349 10.38 -11.48 -10.64
N ASP A 350 10.18 -12.75 -11.01
CA ASP A 350 11.21 -13.78 -10.90
C ASP A 350 12.46 -13.44 -11.72
N ARG A 351 12.24 -12.90 -12.91
CA ARG A 351 13.32 -12.49 -13.83
C ARG A 351 14.11 -11.30 -13.27
N MET A 352 13.45 -10.37 -12.61
CA MET A 352 14.11 -9.23 -11.94
C MET A 352 14.86 -9.61 -10.67
N ALA A 353 14.36 -10.59 -9.93
CA ALA A 353 14.93 -11.05 -8.66
C ALA A 353 16.09 -12.05 -8.83
N ASN A 354 16.13 -12.79 -9.94
CA ASN A 354 17.10 -13.84 -10.17
C ASN A 354 18.31 -13.34 -10.97
N HIS A 355 19.49 -13.42 -10.38
CA HIS A 355 20.76 -13.02 -10.99
C HIS A 355 21.42 -14.12 -11.84
N LYS A 356 20.71 -15.22 -12.16
CA LYS A 356 21.23 -16.26 -13.03
C LYS A 356 21.31 -15.76 -14.46
N VAL A 357 22.50 -15.86 -15.04
CA VAL A 357 22.73 -15.48 -16.46
C VAL A 357 22.25 -16.59 -17.38
N THR A 358 21.31 -16.27 -18.27
CA THR A 358 20.79 -17.17 -19.31
C THR A 358 20.60 -16.42 -20.62
N GLY A 359 20.69 -17.11 -21.73
CA GLY A 359 20.46 -16.52 -23.04
C GLY A 359 20.76 -17.49 -24.18
N VAL A 360 20.37 -17.11 -25.40
CA VAL A 360 20.62 -17.87 -26.63
C VAL A 360 20.95 -16.93 -27.79
N PHE A 361 21.86 -17.33 -28.65
CA PHE A 361 22.19 -16.59 -29.88
C PHE A 361 21.10 -16.76 -30.93
N SER A 362 20.67 -15.65 -31.55
CA SER A 362 19.62 -15.68 -32.58
C SER A 362 20.09 -16.16 -33.94
N GLY A 363 21.40 -16.11 -34.21
CA GLY A 363 22.02 -16.35 -35.53
C GLY A 363 22.17 -15.10 -36.40
N SER A 364 21.56 -13.99 -36.01
CA SER A 364 21.58 -12.75 -36.80
C SER A 364 22.50 -11.68 -36.16
N TYR A 365 22.84 -10.69 -36.96
CA TYR A 365 23.71 -9.57 -36.60
C TYR A 365 23.02 -8.24 -36.88
N ALA A 366 23.31 -7.23 -36.08
CA ALA A 366 22.97 -5.84 -36.35
C ALA A 366 24.20 -5.04 -36.74
N VAL A 367 24.02 -3.97 -37.50
CA VAL A 367 25.10 -3.07 -37.89
C VAL A 367 25.09 -1.85 -36.95
N ASN A 368 26.21 -1.60 -36.29
CA ASN A 368 26.37 -0.39 -35.44
C ASN A 368 26.32 0.83 -36.37
N PRO A 369 25.39 1.77 -36.15
CA PRO A 369 25.21 2.93 -37.05
C PRO A 369 26.37 3.94 -37.02
N PHE A 370 27.28 3.84 -36.03
CA PHE A 370 28.45 4.71 -35.93
C PHE A 370 29.73 4.08 -36.51
N THR A 371 29.92 2.80 -36.30
CA THR A 371 31.16 2.09 -36.72
C THR A 371 31.02 1.27 -37.97
N GLY A 372 29.79 0.89 -38.34
CA GLY A 372 29.53 -0.04 -39.43
C GLY A 372 29.89 -1.50 -39.14
N GLU A 373 30.28 -1.83 -37.92
CA GLU A 373 30.62 -3.20 -37.50
C GLU A 373 29.37 -4.05 -37.26
N ASN A 374 29.47 -5.35 -37.57
CA ASN A 374 28.42 -6.32 -37.29
C ASN A 374 28.46 -6.76 -35.81
N ILE A 375 27.32 -6.73 -35.15
CA ILE A 375 27.17 -7.04 -33.75
C ILE A 375 26.18 -8.21 -33.58
N PRO A 376 26.52 -9.29 -32.86
CA PRO A 376 25.63 -10.43 -32.67
C PRO A 376 24.38 -10.07 -31.90
N ILE A 377 23.24 -10.62 -32.28
CA ILE A 377 21.95 -10.43 -31.62
C ILE A 377 21.62 -11.67 -30.79
N TRP A 378 21.51 -11.47 -29.47
CA TRP A 378 21.16 -12.47 -28.49
C TRP A 378 19.72 -12.30 -27.99
N ILE A 379 19.19 -13.33 -27.38
CA ILE A 379 17.88 -13.33 -26.71
C ILE A 379 18.13 -13.69 -25.25
N SER A 380 17.65 -12.87 -24.32
CA SER A 380 17.83 -13.13 -22.88
C SER A 380 16.71 -12.57 -22.03
N GLU A 381 16.37 -13.31 -20.98
CA GLU A 381 15.31 -12.97 -20.03
C GLU A 381 15.59 -11.73 -19.17
N TYR A 382 16.83 -11.23 -19.10
CA TYR A 382 17.10 -10.00 -18.34
C TYR A 382 16.63 -8.72 -19.04
N VAL A 383 16.24 -8.83 -20.32
CA VAL A 383 15.59 -7.74 -21.07
C VAL A 383 14.08 -7.95 -21.05
N LEU A 384 13.35 -6.91 -20.69
CA LEU A 384 11.89 -6.93 -20.59
C LEU A 384 11.24 -6.27 -21.82
N ALA A 385 10.27 -6.93 -22.44
CA ALA A 385 9.58 -6.41 -23.62
C ALA A 385 8.83 -5.10 -23.40
N GLY A 386 8.37 -4.87 -22.17
CA GLY A 386 7.61 -3.67 -21.82
C GLY A 386 8.47 -2.45 -21.46
N TYR A 387 9.78 -2.55 -21.48
CA TYR A 387 10.68 -1.43 -21.27
C TYR A 387 11.39 -1.05 -22.57
N GLY A 388 11.16 0.20 -23.00
CA GLY A 388 11.71 0.68 -24.27
C GLY A 388 11.09 -0.02 -25.48
N THR A 389 11.93 -0.58 -26.35
CA THR A 389 11.53 -1.26 -27.57
C THR A 389 11.57 -2.79 -27.48
N GLY A 390 11.91 -3.33 -26.29
CA GLY A 390 12.16 -4.75 -26.11
C GLY A 390 13.48 -5.25 -26.74
N ALA A 391 14.32 -4.32 -27.21
CA ALA A 391 15.65 -4.56 -27.73
C ALA A 391 16.63 -3.57 -27.10
N ILE A 392 17.80 -4.05 -26.70
CA ILE A 392 18.85 -3.20 -26.12
C ILE A 392 20.17 -3.37 -26.88
N MET A 393 20.96 -2.32 -26.88
CA MET A 393 22.38 -2.42 -27.15
C MET A 393 23.10 -2.74 -25.84
N ALA A 394 23.96 -3.73 -25.82
CA ALA A 394 24.67 -4.16 -24.63
C ALA A 394 26.12 -3.60 -24.61
N VAL A 395 26.48 -2.99 -23.48
CA VAL A 395 27.79 -2.39 -23.27
C VAL A 395 28.39 -2.98 -21.98
N PRO A 396 29.05 -4.13 -22.07
CA PRO A 396 29.47 -4.87 -20.90
C PRO A 396 30.52 -4.15 -20.04
N ALA A 397 31.28 -3.23 -20.59
CA ALA A 397 32.22 -2.43 -19.80
C ALA A 397 31.55 -1.47 -18.79
N HIS A 398 30.28 -1.09 -19.03
CA HIS A 398 29.60 -0.02 -18.31
C HIS A 398 28.17 -0.35 -17.85
N ASP A 399 27.79 -1.63 -17.86
CA ASP A 399 26.56 -2.17 -17.28
C ASP A 399 26.85 -3.55 -16.67
N SER A 400 26.57 -3.73 -15.41
CA SER A 400 26.88 -4.96 -14.66
C SER A 400 26.15 -6.20 -15.16
N ARG A 401 24.93 -6.04 -15.69
CA ARG A 401 24.16 -7.17 -16.27
C ARG A 401 24.76 -7.59 -17.60
N ASP A 402 25.09 -6.63 -18.45
CA ASP A 402 25.76 -6.86 -19.72
C ASP A 402 27.15 -7.46 -19.49
N TYR A 403 27.85 -7.02 -18.45
CA TYR A 403 29.15 -7.55 -18.04
C TYR A 403 29.05 -9.04 -17.66
N ALA A 404 28.09 -9.38 -16.79
CA ALA A 404 27.87 -10.77 -16.38
C ALA A 404 27.52 -11.67 -17.59
N PHE A 405 26.70 -11.17 -18.50
CA PHE A 405 26.33 -11.86 -19.72
C PHE A 405 27.54 -12.07 -20.65
N ALA A 406 28.33 -11.02 -20.88
CA ALA A 406 29.53 -11.10 -21.72
C ALA A 406 30.59 -12.06 -21.16
N LYS A 407 30.80 -12.06 -19.84
CA LYS A 407 31.69 -13.03 -19.17
C LYS A 407 31.20 -14.45 -19.32
N HIS A 408 29.90 -14.69 -19.13
CA HIS A 408 29.30 -16.03 -19.24
C HIS A 408 29.39 -16.61 -20.65
N PHE A 409 29.13 -15.79 -21.68
CA PHE A 409 29.15 -16.21 -23.08
C PHE A 409 30.45 -15.85 -23.80
N ASN A 410 31.47 -15.41 -23.09
CA ASN A 410 32.80 -15.05 -23.65
C ASN A 410 32.71 -14.01 -24.79
N LEU A 411 31.93 -12.96 -24.57
CA LEU A 411 31.79 -11.85 -25.51
C LEU A 411 32.78 -10.71 -25.20
N PRO A 412 33.17 -9.89 -26.20
CA PRO A 412 34.12 -8.80 -26.00
C PRO A 412 33.63 -7.74 -25.00
N ILE A 413 34.56 -7.16 -24.23
CA ILE A 413 34.33 -6.08 -23.29
C ILE A 413 35.28 -4.93 -23.62
N VAL A 414 34.75 -3.79 -24.03
CA VAL A 414 35.54 -2.62 -24.49
C VAL A 414 35.31 -1.44 -23.53
N PRO A 415 36.31 -1.07 -22.72
CA PRO A 415 36.19 0.08 -21.82
C PRO A 415 36.15 1.41 -22.61
N LEU A 416 35.28 2.32 -22.18
CA LEU A 416 35.04 3.62 -22.82
C LEU A 416 35.37 4.81 -21.90
N ILE A 417 35.84 4.57 -20.70
CA ILE A 417 36.24 5.60 -19.75
C ILE A 417 37.74 5.42 -19.47
N GLU A 418 38.50 6.54 -19.52
CA GLU A 418 39.92 6.54 -19.24
C GLU A 418 40.19 6.03 -17.83
N GLY A 419 41.14 5.07 -17.73
CA GLY A 419 41.53 4.47 -16.45
C GLY A 419 40.52 3.49 -15.83
N ALA A 420 39.42 3.19 -16.47
CA ALA A 420 38.45 2.19 -15.99
C ALA A 420 39.03 0.77 -16.11
N ASP A 421 39.17 0.08 -14.97
CA ASP A 421 39.55 -1.33 -14.92
C ASP A 421 38.29 -2.20 -14.97
N VAL A 422 38.11 -2.90 -16.07
CA VAL A 422 36.98 -3.80 -16.34
C VAL A 422 37.37 -5.29 -16.33
N SER A 423 38.50 -5.62 -15.72
CA SER A 423 39.02 -6.99 -15.66
C SER A 423 38.14 -7.91 -14.80
N GLU A 424 37.64 -7.42 -13.67
CA GLU A 424 36.88 -8.19 -12.67
C GLU A 424 35.40 -7.77 -12.61
N GLU A 425 35.11 -6.49 -12.86
CA GLU A 425 33.76 -5.92 -12.80
C GLU A 425 33.54 -4.81 -13.84
N SER A 426 32.31 -4.43 -14.09
CA SER A 426 31.97 -3.29 -14.94
C SER A 426 32.20 -1.96 -14.21
N PHE A 427 32.44 -0.91 -14.99
CA PHE A 427 32.49 0.47 -14.50
C PHE A 427 31.17 1.16 -14.81
N ASP A 428 30.20 1.06 -13.89
CA ASP A 428 28.81 1.55 -14.09
C ASP A 428 28.65 3.05 -13.79
N ALA A 429 29.63 3.70 -13.21
CA ALA A 429 29.58 5.12 -12.89
C ALA A 429 29.42 5.97 -14.16
N LYS A 430 28.52 6.97 -14.08
CA LYS A 430 28.25 7.91 -15.19
C LYS A 430 29.16 9.13 -15.12
N GLU A 431 30.45 8.91 -14.93
CA GLU A 431 31.48 9.94 -14.75
C GLU A 431 32.81 9.52 -15.38
N GLY A 432 33.69 10.51 -15.61
CA GLY A 432 34.98 10.30 -16.21
C GLY A 432 35.09 10.88 -17.61
N THR A 433 36.27 10.70 -18.21
CA THR A 433 36.61 11.12 -19.57
C THR A 433 36.41 9.98 -20.54
N VAL A 434 35.70 10.20 -21.63
CA VAL A 434 35.40 9.18 -22.64
C VAL A 434 36.64 8.89 -23.49
N CYS A 435 36.92 7.63 -23.73
CA CYS A 435 37.97 7.13 -24.61
C CYS A 435 37.43 6.00 -25.54
N ASN A 436 38.21 5.55 -26.48
CA ASN A 436 37.85 4.52 -27.46
C ASN A 436 36.51 4.77 -28.20
N SER A 437 36.16 6.03 -28.37
CA SER A 437 34.89 6.45 -28.95
C SER A 437 35.05 7.44 -30.12
N PRO A 438 35.60 7.05 -31.26
CA PRO A 438 35.99 5.68 -31.67
C PRO A 438 37.39 5.23 -31.14
N ALA A 439 37.68 3.95 -31.25
CA ALA A 439 38.97 3.37 -30.93
C ALA A 439 40.08 3.92 -31.87
N GLU A 440 41.29 3.89 -31.39
CA GLU A 440 42.47 4.33 -32.17
C GLU A 440 42.57 3.57 -33.49
N GLY A 441 42.76 4.31 -34.60
CA GLY A 441 42.88 3.74 -35.93
C GLY A 441 41.52 3.34 -36.58
N LYS A 442 40.39 3.59 -35.95
CA LYS A 442 39.06 3.29 -36.46
C LYS A 442 38.14 4.53 -36.48
N PRO A 443 38.51 5.62 -37.21
CA PRO A 443 37.68 6.80 -37.26
C PRO A 443 36.30 6.52 -37.86
N THR A 444 35.28 7.25 -37.45
CA THR A 444 33.96 7.24 -38.09
C THR A 444 34.05 7.86 -39.48
N ALA A 445 33.16 7.51 -40.41
CA ALA A 445 33.16 7.99 -41.79
C ALA A 445 33.12 9.51 -41.93
N ASP A 446 32.52 10.21 -40.98
CA ASP A 446 32.34 11.67 -40.96
C ASP A 446 33.20 12.39 -39.91
N GLY A 447 34.09 11.64 -39.23
CA GLY A 447 34.99 12.19 -38.22
C GLY A 447 34.33 12.47 -36.85
N PHE A 448 33.12 11.97 -36.60
CA PHE A 448 32.48 12.09 -35.31
C PHE A 448 33.28 11.38 -34.19
N SER A 449 33.51 12.05 -33.08
CA SER A 449 34.26 11.48 -31.95
C SER A 449 33.71 12.01 -30.60
N LEU A 450 33.70 11.15 -29.60
CA LEU A 450 33.39 11.48 -28.21
C LEU A 450 34.65 11.50 -27.32
N ASN A 451 35.82 11.13 -27.87
CA ASN A 451 37.05 11.05 -27.12
C ASN A 451 37.42 12.39 -26.47
N GLY A 452 37.78 12.34 -25.19
CA GLY A 452 38.15 13.52 -24.41
C GLY A 452 37.00 14.31 -23.80
N LEU A 453 35.73 13.95 -24.12
CA LEU A 453 34.55 14.56 -23.49
C LEU A 453 34.26 13.92 -22.14
N SER A 454 33.63 14.67 -21.24
CA SER A 454 32.98 14.08 -20.07
C SER A 454 31.79 13.23 -20.48
N VAL A 455 31.39 12.25 -19.66
CA VAL A 455 30.21 11.41 -19.96
C VAL A 455 28.96 12.25 -20.23
N LYS A 456 28.75 13.33 -19.48
CA LYS A 456 27.60 14.22 -19.67
C LYS A 456 27.64 14.93 -21.04
N GLU A 457 28.82 15.45 -21.42
CA GLU A 457 29.00 16.07 -22.73
C GLU A 457 28.87 15.06 -23.87
N ALA A 458 29.37 13.84 -23.68
CA ALA A 458 29.27 12.76 -24.65
C ALA A 458 27.81 12.34 -24.89
N ILE A 459 27.01 12.23 -23.84
CA ILE A 459 25.57 11.94 -23.95
C ILE A 459 24.89 13.03 -24.77
N ALA A 460 25.15 14.30 -24.45
CA ALA A 460 24.57 15.44 -25.18
C ALA A 460 25.00 15.47 -26.67
N ALA A 461 26.29 15.23 -26.93
CA ALA A 461 26.83 15.19 -28.29
C ALA A 461 26.22 14.04 -29.12
N THR A 462 26.06 12.87 -28.53
CA THR A 462 25.44 11.71 -29.20
C THR A 462 23.96 11.94 -29.48
N LYS A 463 23.21 12.49 -28.54
CA LYS A 463 21.81 12.88 -28.73
C LYS A 463 21.64 13.83 -29.92
N LYS A 464 22.48 14.85 -29.98
CA LYS A 464 22.49 15.82 -31.07
C LYS A 464 22.82 15.16 -32.41
N TYR A 465 23.88 14.36 -32.46
CA TYR A 465 24.31 13.66 -33.65
C TYR A 465 23.24 12.71 -34.20
N VAL A 466 22.63 11.89 -33.33
CA VAL A 466 21.57 10.93 -33.69
C VAL A 466 20.36 11.64 -34.32
N THR A 467 19.97 12.78 -33.76
CA THR A 467 18.86 13.59 -34.25
C THR A 467 19.18 14.25 -35.59
N GLU A 468 20.37 14.87 -35.73
CA GLU A 468 20.82 15.54 -36.97
C GLU A 468 21.01 14.57 -38.13
N LYS A 469 21.46 13.35 -37.87
CA LYS A 469 21.62 12.28 -38.88
C LYS A 469 20.34 11.56 -39.19
N GLY A 470 19.26 11.76 -38.46
CA GLY A 470 17.98 11.08 -38.66
C GLY A 470 18.02 9.58 -38.37
N ILE A 471 18.98 9.11 -37.55
CA ILE A 471 19.14 7.69 -37.17
C ILE A 471 18.45 7.37 -35.83
N GLY A 472 17.75 8.32 -35.27
CA GLY A 472 17.02 8.18 -34.00
C GLY A 472 16.50 9.49 -33.47
N ARG A 473 16.02 9.46 -32.24
CA ARG A 473 15.44 10.62 -31.54
C ARG A 473 15.64 10.56 -30.03
N VAL A 474 15.60 11.70 -29.38
CA VAL A 474 15.52 11.76 -27.92
C VAL A 474 14.09 11.42 -27.49
N LYS A 475 13.94 10.56 -26.51
CA LYS A 475 12.64 10.13 -26.00
C LYS A 475 12.64 9.99 -24.48
N VAL A 476 11.52 10.36 -23.87
CA VAL A 476 11.22 10.04 -22.47
C VAL A 476 10.42 8.74 -22.44
N ASN A 477 10.92 7.77 -21.72
CA ASN A 477 10.25 6.50 -21.47
C ASN A 477 9.90 6.39 -19.99
N ASN A 478 8.80 5.70 -19.71
CA ASN A 478 8.40 5.33 -18.37
C ASN A 478 8.31 3.81 -18.28
N ARG A 479 8.66 3.27 -17.11
CA ARG A 479 8.50 1.84 -16.83
C ARG A 479 7.05 1.48 -16.55
N LEU A 480 6.29 2.45 -16.02
CA LEU A 480 4.86 2.30 -15.74
C LEU A 480 4.12 1.86 -17.01
N ARG A 481 3.40 0.76 -16.90
CA ARG A 481 2.57 0.19 -17.97
C ARG A 481 1.10 0.54 -17.75
N ASP A 482 0.32 0.43 -18.82
CA ASP A 482 -1.12 0.52 -18.74
C ASP A 482 -1.68 -0.60 -17.88
N ALA A 483 -2.71 -0.28 -17.12
CA ALA A 483 -3.33 -1.23 -16.21
C ALA A 483 -4.19 -2.23 -16.99
N ILE A 484 -3.98 -3.52 -16.75
CA ILE A 484 -4.86 -4.59 -17.22
C ILE A 484 -6.14 -4.53 -16.43
N PHE A 485 -7.26 -4.28 -17.10
CA PHE A 485 -8.53 -3.91 -16.46
C PHE A 485 -9.65 -4.94 -16.63
N SER A 486 -9.37 -6.10 -17.20
CA SER A 486 -10.33 -7.21 -17.31
C SER A 486 -9.99 -8.35 -16.38
N ARG A 487 -11.04 -8.99 -15.84
CA ARG A 487 -10.93 -10.23 -15.07
C ARG A 487 -11.98 -11.24 -15.56
N GLN A 488 -11.58 -12.48 -15.66
CA GLN A 488 -12.42 -13.60 -16.05
C GLN A 488 -13.12 -14.16 -14.83
N ARG A 489 -13.89 -13.29 -14.15
CA ARG A 489 -14.59 -13.54 -12.89
C ARG A 489 -16.06 -13.19 -13.01
N TYR A 490 -16.90 -13.81 -12.17
CA TYR A 490 -18.28 -13.42 -11.97
C TYR A 490 -18.40 -12.27 -10.96
N TRP A 491 -17.75 -12.42 -9.80
CA TRP A 491 -17.87 -11.47 -8.68
C TRP A 491 -16.96 -10.25 -8.85
N GLY A 492 -17.41 -9.32 -9.63
CA GLY A 492 -16.77 -8.06 -9.95
C GLY A 492 -17.73 -7.12 -10.67
N GLU A 493 -17.37 -5.86 -10.83
CA GLU A 493 -18.18 -4.90 -11.56
C GLU A 493 -18.31 -5.30 -13.03
N PRO A 494 -19.52 -5.44 -13.58
CA PRO A 494 -19.69 -5.72 -15.00
C PRO A 494 -19.34 -4.52 -15.86
N PHE A 495 -18.78 -4.76 -17.04
CA PHE A 495 -18.54 -3.71 -18.03
C PHE A 495 -19.84 -3.31 -18.72
N PRO A 496 -20.13 -2.02 -18.84
CA PRO A 496 -21.34 -1.54 -19.55
C PRO A 496 -21.13 -1.52 -21.08
N VAL A 497 -20.75 -2.68 -21.64
CA VAL A 497 -20.26 -2.82 -23.02
C VAL A 497 -21.00 -3.93 -23.73
N TYR A 498 -21.45 -3.65 -24.96
CA TYR A 498 -21.89 -4.65 -25.92
C TYR A 498 -21.02 -4.62 -27.18
N TYR A 499 -21.01 -5.70 -27.94
CA TYR A 499 -20.16 -5.87 -29.11
C TYR A 499 -20.99 -5.96 -30.38
N LYS A 500 -20.66 -5.10 -31.35
CA LYS A 500 -21.15 -5.16 -32.73
C LYS A 500 -19.97 -5.45 -33.64
N ASP A 501 -19.99 -6.59 -34.31
CA ASP A 501 -18.89 -7.04 -35.17
C ASP A 501 -17.51 -7.03 -34.48
N ASP A 502 -17.43 -7.52 -33.25
CA ASP A 502 -16.27 -7.51 -32.37
C ASP A 502 -15.73 -6.12 -31.93
N VAL A 503 -16.47 -5.07 -32.26
CA VAL A 503 -16.18 -3.70 -31.84
C VAL A 503 -17.00 -3.35 -30.59
N PRO A 504 -16.38 -2.83 -29.50
CA PRO A 504 -17.10 -2.47 -28.29
C PRO A 504 -17.86 -1.17 -28.43
N TYR A 505 -19.06 -1.15 -27.88
CA TYR A 505 -19.90 0.04 -27.75
C TYR A 505 -20.40 0.15 -26.30
N MET A 506 -20.50 1.36 -25.79
CA MET A 506 -21.05 1.62 -24.46
C MET A 506 -22.58 1.58 -24.50
N ILE A 507 -23.20 0.98 -23.49
CA ILE A 507 -24.63 1.15 -23.27
C ILE A 507 -24.93 2.60 -22.92
N PRO A 508 -26.16 3.12 -23.14
CA PRO A 508 -26.47 4.49 -22.77
C PRO A 508 -26.24 4.77 -21.28
N GLU A 509 -25.71 5.94 -20.96
CA GLU A 509 -25.37 6.32 -19.58
C GLU A 509 -26.59 6.29 -18.64
N GLU A 510 -27.75 6.67 -19.14
CA GLU A 510 -29.03 6.61 -18.41
C GLU A 510 -29.51 5.19 -18.06
N CYS A 511 -28.89 4.18 -18.69
CA CYS A 511 -29.19 2.77 -18.40
C CYS A 511 -28.31 2.15 -17.32
N LEU A 512 -27.35 2.90 -16.79
CA LEU A 512 -26.53 2.45 -15.68
C LEU A 512 -27.34 2.41 -14.36
N PRO A 513 -27.04 1.51 -13.45
CA PRO A 513 -26.03 0.46 -13.54
C PRO A 513 -26.48 -0.77 -14.33
N LEU A 514 -25.55 -1.34 -15.12
CA LEU A 514 -25.71 -2.69 -15.65
C LEU A 514 -25.39 -3.66 -14.52
N GLN A 515 -26.38 -4.43 -14.08
CA GLN A 515 -26.23 -5.33 -12.93
C GLN A 515 -25.75 -6.72 -13.34
N LEU A 516 -25.04 -7.40 -12.42
CA LEU A 516 -24.65 -8.80 -12.61
C LEU A 516 -25.90 -9.69 -12.81
N PRO A 517 -25.86 -10.59 -13.81
CA PRO A 517 -26.95 -11.53 -14.02
C PRO A 517 -26.83 -12.72 -13.07
N GLU A 518 -27.93 -13.48 -12.95
CA GLU A 518 -27.90 -14.79 -12.32
C GLU A 518 -27.15 -15.80 -13.21
N VAL A 519 -26.36 -16.65 -12.59
CA VAL A 519 -25.64 -17.75 -13.24
C VAL A 519 -25.81 -19.01 -12.41
N ASP A 520 -25.77 -20.17 -13.06
CA ASP A 520 -25.84 -21.48 -12.43
C ASP A 520 -24.49 -22.00 -11.95
N GLN A 521 -23.40 -21.45 -12.48
CA GLN A 521 -22.02 -21.82 -12.15
C GLN A 521 -21.10 -20.60 -12.15
N TYR A 522 -20.11 -20.64 -11.28
CA TYR A 522 -19.09 -19.55 -11.15
C TYR A 522 -17.73 -19.93 -11.77
N LYS A 523 -17.63 -21.09 -12.42
CA LYS A 523 -16.46 -21.52 -13.17
C LYS A 523 -16.53 -21.03 -14.61
N PRO A 524 -15.40 -20.96 -15.34
CA PRO A 524 -15.42 -20.76 -16.78
C PRO A 524 -16.31 -21.79 -17.49
N THR A 525 -16.84 -21.44 -18.66
CA THR A 525 -17.61 -22.37 -19.50
C THR A 525 -16.73 -23.48 -20.08
N GLU A 526 -17.33 -24.53 -20.60
CA GLU A 526 -16.60 -25.64 -21.26
C GLU A 526 -15.78 -25.16 -22.48
N THR A 527 -16.23 -24.08 -23.13
CA THR A 527 -15.53 -23.43 -24.26
C THR A 527 -14.45 -22.44 -23.82
N GLY A 528 -14.23 -22.24 -22.50
CA GLY A 528 -13.21 -21.37 -21.93
C GLY A 528 -13.62 -19.90 -21.79
N GLU A 529 -14.90 -19.59 -21.99
CA GLU A 529 -15.43 -18.24 -21.70
C GLU A 529 -15.46 -17.96 -20.20
N PRO A 530 -15.37 -16.69 -19.77
CA PRO A 530 -15.56 -16.31 -18.37
C PRO A 530 -16.89 -16.77 -17.78
N PRO A 531 -17.05 -16.82 -16.45
CA PRO A 531 -18.29 -17.30 -15.81
C PRO A 531 -19.58 -16.61 -16.26
N LEU A 532 -19.53 -15.35 -16.68
CA LEU A 532 -20.68 -14.66 -17.26
C LEU A 532 -21.21 -15.32 -18.56
N GLY A 533 -20.41 -16.16 -19.20
CA GLY A 533 -20.85 -16.98 -20.34
C GLY A 533 -21.97 -17.97 -20.00
N HIS A 534 -22.12 -18.33 -18.72
CA HIS A 534 -23.24 -19.14 -18.23
C HIS A 534 -24.56 -18.38 -18.12
N ALA A 535 -24.53 -17.04 -18.15
CA ALA A 535 -25.71 -16.23 -17.98
C ALA A 535 -26.65 -16.39 -19.18
N GLN A 536 -27.90 -16.73 -18.94
CA GLN A 536 -28.91 -16.85 -19.96
C GLN A 536 -29.41 -15.48 -20.43
N LYS A 537 -29.68 -14.58 -19.49
CA LYS A 537 -30.15 -13.21 -19.75
C LYS A 537 -28.94 -12.26 -19.75
N TRP A 538 -28.19 -12.25 -20.86
CA TRP A 538 -26.98 -11.45 -20.99
C TRP A 538 -26.71 -11.03 -22.44
N ALA A 539 -27.65 -10.25 -22.99
CA ALA A 539 -27.56 -9.58 -24.28
C ALA A 539 -28.18 -8.18 -24.17
N TRP A 540 -27.75 -7.26 -24.99
CA TRP A 540 -28.24 -5.87 -25.00
C TRP A 540 -29.16 -5.62 -26.21
N ASP A 541 -30.41 -5.23 -25.95
CA ASP A 541 -31.35 -4.76 -26.94
C ASP A 541 -31.22 -3.24 -27.10
N THR A 542 -30.67 -2.81 -28.23
CA THR A 542 -30.43 -1.38 -28.51
C THR A 542 -31.69 -0.57 -28.82
N GLU A 543 -32.81 -1.23 -29.18
CA GLU A 543 -34.06 -0.57 -29.43
C GLU A 543 -34.84 -0.31 -28.11
N LYS A 544 -34.80 -1.26 -27.21
CA LYS A 544 -35.48 -1.16 -25.91
C LYS A 544 -34.60 -0.64 -24.79
N ASN A 545 -33.27 -0.60 -25.00
CA ASN A 545 -32.25 -0.26 -23.97
C ASN A 545 -32.39 -1.11 -22.71
N GLU A 546 -32.46 -2.42 -22.89
CA GLU A 546 -32.59 -3.38 -21.78
C GLU A 546 -31.78 -4.65 -22.03
N VAL A 547 -31.48 -5.36 -20.94
CA VAL A 547 -30.85 -6.68 -20.96
C VAL A 547 -31.92 -7.72 -21.31
N VAL A 548 -31.63 -8.54 -22.33
CA VAL A 548 -32.51 -9.59 -22.82
C VAL A 548 -31.82 -10.94 -22.85
N ASP A 549 -32.58 -12.00 -23.16
CA ASP A 549 -32.06 -13.35 -23.31
C ASP A 549 -31.05 -13.43 -24.47
N LYS A 550 -29.91 -14.09 -24.25
CA LYS A 550 -28.85 -14.24 -25.26
C LYS A 550 -29.27 -15.00 -26.50
N SER A 551 -30.35 -15.81 -26.44
CA SER A 551 -30.91 -16.48 -27.60
C SER A 551 -31.51 -15.52 -28.63
N LEU A 552 -31.77 -14.28 -28.22
CA LEU A 552 -32.33 -13.22 -29.08
C LEU A 552 -31.25 -12.46 -29.87
N ILE A 553 -29.97 -12.73 -29.65
CA ILE A 553 -28.85 -12.07 -30.36
C ILE A 553 -29.03 -12.27 -31.86
N ASN A 554 -29.13 -11.17 -32.56
CA ASN A 554 -29.30 -11.13 -34.04
C ASN A 554 -28.17 -10.34 -34.73
N ASN A 555 -27.25 -9.72 -33.93
CA ASN A 555 -26.16 -8.87 -34.42
C ASN A 555 -26.61 -7.69 -35.32
N THR A 556 -27.84 -7.27 -35.14
CA THR A 556 -28.45 -6.12 -35.86
C THR A 556 -29.01 -5.10 -34.89
N THR A 557 -29.79 -5.55 -33.91
CA THR A 557 -30.44 -4.73 -32.87
C THR A 557 -30.16 -5.28 -31.46
N ILE A 558 -29.85 -6.57 -31.37
CA ILE A 558 -29.54 -7.26 -30.12
C ILE A 558 -28.13 -7.86 -30.20
N PHE A 559 -27.27 -7.47 -29.28
CA PHE A 559 -25.84 -7.76 -29.29
C PHE A 559 -25.37 -8.44 -28.01
N PRO A 560 -24.27 -9.22 -28.07
CA PRO A 560 -23.69 -9.81 -26.87
C PRO A 560 -23.08 -8.74 -25.96
N LEU A 561 -23.26 -8.93 -24.64
CA LEU A 561 -22.59 -8.14 -23.60
C LEU A 561 -21.21 -8.69 -23.27
N GLU A 562 -20.35 -7.85 -22.74
CA GLU A 562 -19.01 -8.21 -22.24
C GLU A 562 -19.10 -9.31 -21.16
N LEU A 563 -18.28 -10.34 -21.29
CA LEU A 563 -18.24 -11.46 -20.34
C LEU A 563 -17.22 -11.29 -19.22
N ASN A 564 -16.24 -10.39 -19.36
CA ASN A 564 -15.29 -10.08 -18.29
C ASN A 564 -15.91 -9.12 -17.27
N THR A 565 -15.33 -9.08 -16.08
CA THR A 565 -15.62 -8.07 -15.07
C THR A 565 -14.39 -7.21 -14.81
N MET A 566 -14.59 -6.06 -14.17
CA MET A 566 -13.51 -5.16 -13.78
C MET A 566 -12.72 -5.75 -12.60
N PRO A 567 -11.45 -5.40 -12.41
CA PRO A 567 -10.67 -5.80 -11.25
C PRO A 567 -11.17 -5.12 -9.97
N GLY A 568 -10.84 -5.68 -8.81
CA GLY A 568 -11.24 -5.13 -7.51
C GLY A 568 -10.82 -3.67 -7.31
N PHE A 569 -9.66 -3.27 -7.85
CA PHE A 569 -9.20 -1.88 -7.74
C PHE A 569 -10.07 -0.85 -8.51
N ALA A 570 -10.96 -1.28 -9.37
CA ALA A 570 -11.89 -0.38 -10.04
C ALA A 570 -12.81 0.32 -9.03
N GLY A 571 -13.40 -0.45 -8.12
CA GLY A 571 -14.28 0.06 -7.08
C GLY A 571 -13.54 0.88 -6.01
N SER A 572 -12.32 0.51 -5.68
CA SER A 572 -11.54 1.18 -4.64
C SER A 572 -10.82 2.45 -5.11
N SER A 573 -10.76 2.74 -6.40
CA SER A 573 -9.98 3.87 -6.91
C SER A 573 -10.57 5.25 -6.63
N ALA A 574 -11.91 5.37 -6.53
CA ALA A 574 -12.59 6.65 -6.30
C ALA A 574 -13.56 6.64 -5.12
N TYR A 575 -13.46 5.66 -4.24
CA TYR A 575 -14.42 5.49 -3.14
C TYR A 575 -14.43 6.67 -2.16
N TYR A 576 -13.32 7.34 -1.97
CA TYR A 576 -13.20 8.53 -1.13
C TYR A 576 -14.09 9.70 -1.61
N LEU A 577 -14.31 9.83 -2.91
CA LEU A 577 -15.26 10.82 -3.46
C LEU A 577 -16.70 10.41 -3.16
N ARG A 578 -17.02 9.14 -3.29
CA ARG A 578 -18.38 8.66 -3.04
C ARG A 578 -18.78 8.80 -1.56
N TYR A 579 -17.85 8.66 -0.63
CA TYR A 579 -18.12 8.94 0.78
C TYR A 579 -18.53 10.39 1.07
N MET A 580 -18.09 11.34 0.24
CA MET A 580 -18.48 12.75 0.40
C MET A 580 -19.99 12.94 0.14
N ASP A 581 -20.58 12.12 -0.73
CA ASP A 581 -21.98 12.22 -1.14
C ASP A 581 -22.56 10.86 -1.57
N PRO A 582 -22.67 9.88 -0.66
CA PRO A 582 -22.95 8.50 -1.03
C PRO A 582 -24.38 8.25 -1.48
N HIS A 583 -25.29 9.19 -1.25
CA HIS A 583 -26.72 9.07 -1.55
C HIS A 583 -27.16 9.88 -2.79
N ASP A 584 -26.23 10.61 -3.43
CA ASP A 584 -26.52 11.31 -4.68
C ASP A 584 -26.71 10.28 -5.82
N ASP A 585 -27.87 10.27 -6.44
CA ASP A 585 -28.19 9.39 -7.55
C ASP A 585 -27.94 10.04 -8.93
N LYS A 586 -27.55 11.31 -8.96
CA LYS A 586 -27.33 12.09 -10.19
C LYS A 586 -25.85 12.28 -10.53
N ALA A 587 -24.98 12.21 -9.53
CA ALA A 587 -23.55 12.40 -9.69
C ALA A 587 -22.78 11.48 -8.75
N LEU A 588 -21.52 11.17 -9.11
CA LEU A 588 -20.58 10.48 -8.23
C LEU A 588 -20.42 11.23 -6.90
N VAL A 589 -20.30 12.53 -7.00
CA VAL A 589 -20.24 13.48 -5.89
C VAL A 589 -20.83 14.80 -6.37
N SER A 590 -21.66 15.44 -5.56
CA SER A 590 -22.17 16.78 -5.86
C SER A 590 -21.04 17.80 -5.82
N LYS A 591 -21.20 18.87 -6.60
CA LYS A 591 -20.22 19.96 -6.61
C LYS A 591 -20.02 20.60 -5.23
N ASP A 592 -21.11 20.80 -4.48
CA ASP A 592 -21.05 21.38 -3.14
C ASP A 592 -20.29 20.48 -2.16
N ALA A 593 -20.51 19.17 -2.19
CA ALA A 593 -19.79 18.22 -1.34
C ALA A 593 -18.31 18.14 -1.70
N ASP A 594 -17.99 18.09 -3.01
CA ASP A 594 -16.59 18.08 -3.48
C ASP A 594 -15.85 19.35 -3.09
N GLU A 595 -16.43 20.53 -3.30
CA GLU A 595 -15.83 21.82 -2.94
C GLU A 595 -15.68 22.01 -1.43
N TYR A 596 -16.54 21.42 -0.63
CA TYR A 596 -16.45 21.47 0.83
C TYR A 596 -15.40 20.49 1.39
N TRP A 597 -15.50 19.20 1.07
CA TRP A 597 -14.61 18.17 1.57
C TRP A 597 -13.28 18.10 0.84
N GLN A 598 -13.24 18.52 -0.42
CA GLN A 598 -12.07 18.62 -1.32
C GLN A 598 -11.36 17.27 -1.53
N ASN A 599 -10.36 16.98 -0.74
CA ASN A 599 -9.64 15.72 -0.74
C ASN A 599 -9.50 15.19 0.70
N VAL A 600 -8.96 13.98 0.83
CA VAL A 600 -8.68 13.38 2.11
C VAL A 600 -7.50 14.09 2.77
N ASP A 601 -7.70 14.64 3.97
CA ASP A 601 -6.65 15.33 4.72
C ASP A 601 -5.67 14.35 5.36
N LEU A 602 -6.18 13.25 5.90
CA LEU A 602 -5.39 12.16 6.48
C LEU A 602 -5.87 10.81 5.96
N TYR A 603 -4.98 10.10 5.30
CA TYR A 603 -5.21 8.75 4.79
C TYR A 603 -4.33 7.74 5.52
N VAL A 604 -4.93 6.69 6.07
CA VAL A 604 -4.23 5.67 6.83
C VAL A 604 -4.41 4.30 6.18
N GLY A 605 -3.30 3.61 5.91
CA GLY A 605 -3.33 2.30 5.28
C GLY A 605 -1.95 1.68 5.11
N GLY A 606 -1.91 0.42 4.68
CA GLY A 606 -0.68 -0.36 4.55
C GLY A 606 0.24 0.08 3.40
N THR A 607 1.54 -0.14 3.58
CA THR A 607 2.57 0.18 2.57
C THR A 607 2.50 -0.69 1.33
N GLU A 608 1.87 -1.86 1.41
CA GLU A 608 1.67 -2.80 0.31
C GLU A 608 0.87 -2.21 -0.85
N HIS A 609 0.14 -1.14 -0.59
CA HIS A 609 -0.68 -0.45 -1.60
C HIS A 609 0.07 0.65 -2.37
N ALA A 610 1.36 0.86 -2.10
CA ALA A 610 2.15 1.95 -2.68
C ALA A 610 2.19 1.95 -4.21
N THR A 611 2.32 0.79 -4.83
CA THR A 611 2.43 0.62 -6.30
C THR A 611 1.14 0.15 -6.97
N GLY A 612 0.12 -0.21 -6.20
CA GLY A 612 -1.19 -0.62 -6.68
C GLY A 612 -2.26 0.45 -6.44
N HIS A 613 -3.03 0.27 -5.38
CA HIS A 613 -4.17 1.13 -5.02
C HIS A 613 -3.84 2.64 -5.06
N LEU A 614 -2.73 3.08 -4.49
CA LEU A 614 -2.37 4.50 -4.46
C LEU A 614 -2.11 5.08 -5.85
N ILE A 615 -1.43 4.34 -6.73
CA ILE A 615 -1.21 4.75 -8.12
C ILE A 615 -2.55 4.85 -8.87
N TYR A 616 -3.41 3.83 -8.74
CA TYR A 616 -4.70 3.81 -9.44
C TYR A 616 -5.66 4.88 -8.92
N SER A 617 -5.71 5.12 -7.61
CA SER A 617 -6.52 6.21 -7.05
C SER A 617 -6.04 7.59 -7.51
N ARG A 618 -4.73 7.81 -7.58
CA ARG A 618 -4.15 9.06 -8.08
C ARG A 618 -4.44 9.26 -9.57
N PHE A 619 -4.29 8.21 -10.36
CA PHE A 619 -4.65 8.22 -11.78
C PHE A 619 -6.15 8.55 -11.96
N TRP A 620 -7.02 7.83 -11.27
CA TRP A 620 -8.46 8.01 -11.35
C TRP A 620 -8.90 9.41 -10.95
N ASN A 621 -8.32 9.91 -9.88
CA ASN A 621 -8.60 11.27 -9.41
C ASN A 621 -8.16 12.35 -10.41
N LYS A 622 -6.98 12.19 -11.02
CA LYS A 622 -6.50 13.13 -12.06
C LYS A 622 -7.41 13.12 -13.29
N PHE A 623 -7.89 11.95 -13.67
CA PHE A 623 -8.88 11.83 -14.73
C PHE A 623 -10.19 12.54 -14.38
N LEU A 624 -10.71 12.33 -13.18
CA LEU A 624 -11.92 13.02 -12.71
C LEU A 624 -11.71 14.54 -12.52
N PHE A 625 -10.50 14.93 -12.16
CA PHE A 625 -10.11 16.35 -12.15
C PHE A 625 -10.16 16.96 -13.56
N ASP A 626 -9.66 16.25 -14.56
CA ASP A 626 -9.72 16.69 -15.96
C ASP A 626 -11.16 16.83 -16.46
N LEU A 627 -12.09 16.02 -15.97
CA LEU A 627 -13.53 16.12 -16.25
C LEU A 627 -14.24 17.22 -15.44
N GLY A 628 -13.56 17.85 -14.48
CA GLY A 628 -14.17 18.85 -13.59
C GLY A 628 -15.05 18.27 -12.47
N VAL A 629 -14.95 16.97 -12.19
CA VAL A 629 -15.70 16.27 -11.13
C VAL A 629 -15.01 16.44 -9.78
N SER A 630 -13.70 16.30 -9.71
CA SER A 630 -12.90 16.55 -8.52
C SER A 630 -12.24 17.93 -8.59
N CYS A 631 -12.29 18.69 -7.50
CA CYS A 631 -11.64 20.02 -7.42
C CYS A 631 -10.15 19.94 -7.06
N LYS A 632 -9.66 18.76 -6.72
CA LYS A 632 -8.24 18.51 -6.36
C LYS A 632 -7.60 17.49 -7.31
N GLU A 633 -6.33 17.71 -7.65
CA GLU A 633 -5.56 16.76 -8.47
C GLU A 633 -5.11 15.52 -7.69
N GLU A 634 -4.82 15.69 -6.40
CA GLU A 634 -4.40 14.58 -5.54
C GLU A 634 -5.51 14.18 -4.57
N PRO A 635 -5.80 12.87 -4.45
CA PRO A 635 -6.89 12.40 -3.60
C PRO A 635 -6.56 12.45 -2.10
N PHE A 636 -5.27 12.27 -1.74
CA PHE A 636 -4.83 12.10 -0.36
C PHE A 636 -3.68 13.05 -0.05
N GLN A 637 -3.92 13.99 0.89
CA GLN A 637 -2.92 15.00 1.21
C GLN A 637 -1.80 14.44 2.08
N LYS A 638 -2.15 13.87 3.25
CA LYS A 638 -1.22 13.21 4.15
C LYS A 638 -1.48 11.73 4.19
N LEU A 639 -0.42 10.93 4.02
CA LEU A 639 -0.46 9.48 4.14
C LEU A 639 0.33 9.03 5.36
N VAL A 640 -0.31 8.21 6.20
CA VAL A 640 0.34 7.52 7.31
C VAL A 640 0.21 6.01 7.09
N ASN A 641 1.34 5.34 7.02
CA ASN A 641 1.38 3.89 6.87
C ASN A 641 1.61 3.26 8.25
N GLN A 642 0.61 2.53 8.75
CA GLN A 642 0.78 1.75 9.96
C GLN A 642 1.66 0.53 9.70
N GLY A 643 2.46 0.15 10.71
CA GLY A 643 3.17 -1.11 10.73
C GLY A 643 2.21 -2.29 10.93
N MET A 644 2.74 -3.50 10.84
CA MET A 644 1.95 -4.71 11.07
C MET A 644 2.02 -5.15 12.53
N ILE A 645 0.90 -5.60 13.07
CA ILE A 645 0.90 -6.44 14.27
C ILE A 645 1.30 -7.83 13.85
N GLN A 646 2.40 -8.33 14.39
CA GLN A 646 2.91 -9.66 14.12
C GLN A 646 2.38 -10.66 15.14
N GLY A 647 2.18 -11.90 14.71
CA GLY A 647 1.77 -13.01 15.57
C GLY A 647 2.95 -13.91 15.94
N ARG A 648 2.86 -14.53 17.09
CA ARG A 648 3.75 -15.65 17.43
C ARG A 648 3.20 -16.90 16.80
N SER A 649 3.89 -17.44 15.79
CA SER A 649 3.59 -18.74 15.21
C SER A 649 4.26 -19.83 16.03
N ASN A 650 3.59 -20.96 16.16
CA ASN A 650 4.15 -22.16 16.77
C ASN A 650 4.32 -23.25 15.72
N PHE A 651 5.33 -24.08 15.91
CA PHE A 651 5.70 -25.15 14.98
C PHE A 651 5.74 -26.50 15.67
N VAL A 652 5.21 -27.49 14.98
CA VAL A 652 5.44 -28.91 15.24
C VAL A 652 6.34 -29.46 14.14
N TYR A 653 7.13 -30.49 14.45
CA TYR A 653 8.14 -31.02 13.53
C TYR A 653 7.76 -32.44 13.12
N ARG A 654 7.26 -32.59 11.89
CA ARG A 654 6.92 -33.87 11.29
C ARG A 654 8.17 -34.54 10.80
N ILE A 655 8.38 -35.80 11.21
CA ILE A 655 9.46 -36.64 10.70
C ILE A 655 9.15 -36.99 9.24
N ASN A 656 10.09 -36.76 8.34
CA ASN A 656 9.94 -37.08 6.94
C ASN A 656 9.92 -38.61 6.74
N SER A 657 8.96 -39.10 5.97
CA SER A 657 8.79 -40.49 5.64
C SER A 657 8.27 -40.64 4.22
N ASP A 658 8.85 -41.59 3.49
CA ASP A 658 8.38 -41.96 2.13
C ASP A 658 7.13 -42.84 2.19
N ASP A 659 6.77 -43.39 3.37
CA ASP A 659 5.60 -44.23 3.58
C ASP A 659 4.41 -43.42 4.12
N HIS A 660 3.61 -42.91 3.19
CA HIS A 660 2.40 -42.14 3.50
C HIS A 660 1.23 -42.96 4.06
N SER A 661 1.37 -44.28 4.14
CA SER A 661 0.34 -45.18 4.74
C SER A 661 0.43 -45.24 6.26
N LYS A 662 1.55 -44.78 6.84
CA LYS A 662 1.76 -44.78 8.30
C LYS A 662 1.25 -43.50 8.95
N ALA A 663 0.89 -43.61 10.24
CA ALA A 663 0.56 -42.46 11.05
C ALA A 663 1.71 -41.44 11.08
N PRO A 664 1.42 -40.11 10.97
CA PRO A 664 2.43 -39.10 11.03
C PRO A 664 3.07 -39.01 12.41
N VAL A 665 4.40 -38.93 12.46
CA VAL A 665 5.16 -38.85 13.71
C VAL A 665 5.73 -37.44 13.86
N PHE A 666 5.50 -36.83 14.99
CA PHE A 666 5.98 -35.48 15.33
C PHE A 666 6.99 -35.55 16.48
N VAL A 667 8.11 -34.89 16.33
CA VAL A 667 9.18 -34.85 17.33
C VAL A 667 9.25 -33.47 18.01
N SER A 668 9.42 -33.48 19.32
CA SER A 668 9.55 -32.26 20.12
C SER A 668 10.80 -31.45 19.76
N LEU A 669 10.75 -30.12 19.92
CA LEU A 669 11.73 -29.13 19.48
C LEU A 669 13.19 -29.53 19.72
N ASN A 670 13.56 -29.90 20.96
CA ASN A 670 14.95 -30.17 21.32
C ASN A 670 15.46 -31.52 20.85
N LEU A 671 14.60 -32.35 20.33
CA LEU A 671 14.94 -33.67 19.81
C LEU A 671 14.94 -33.69 18.26
N LYS A 672 14.52 -32.63 17.61
CA LYS A 672 14.32 -32.57 16.14
C LYS A 672 15.60 -32.84 15.35
N ASP A 673 16.76 -32.43 15.86
CA ASP A 673 18.02 -32.54 15.15
C ASP A 673 18.52 -33.99 14.97
N LYS A 674 17.85 -34.91 15.60
CA LYS A 674 18.10 -36.36 15.45
C LYS A 674 17.38 -36.97 14.24
N TYR A 675 16.52 -36.19 13.57
CA TYR A 675 15.66 -36.68 12.50
C TYR A 675 15.66 -35.67 11.34
N GLU A 676 15.33 -36.16 10.16
CA GLU A 676 14.91 -35.28 9.09
C GLU A 676 13.46 -34.84 9.31
N VAL A 677 13.22 -33.56 9.49
CA VAL A 677 11.90 -33.04 9.85
C VAL A 677 11.47 -31.89 8.94
N THR A 678 10.16 -31.78 8.77
CA THR A 678 9.50 -30.64 8.14
C THR A 678 8.74 -29.88 9.22
N PRO A 679 9.03 -28.57 9.44
CA PRO A 679 8.27 -27.74 10.35
C PRO A 679 6.87 -27.46 9.78
N ILE A 680 5.85 -27.60 10.62
CA ILE A 680 4.45 -27.33 10.26
C ILE A 680 3.89 -26.33 11.26
N HIS A 681 3.24 -25.28 10.78
CA HIS A 681 2.51 -24.36 11.63
C HIS A 681 1.36 -25.04 12.34
N VAL A 682 1.20 -24.76 13.61
CA VAL A 682 0.13 -25.29 14.45
C VAL A 682 -0.69 -24.17 15.06
N ASP A 683 -1.99 -24.40 15.24
CA ASP A 683 -2.89 -23.41 15.80
C ASP A 683 -2.42 -23.00 17.21
N VAL A 684 -2.20 -21.71 17.40
CA VAL A 684 -1.73 -21.14 18.67
C VAL A 684 -2.70 -21.38 19.84
N ASN A 685 -3.98 -21.64 19.56
CA ASN A 685 -4.99 -21.89 20.56
C ASN A 685 -4.86 -23.28 21.22
N ILE A 686 -4.13 -24.20 20.62
CA ILE A 686 -3.83 -25.55 21.17
C ILE A 686 -2.40 -25.68 21.70
N VAL A 687 -1.71 -24.55 21.85
CA VAL A 687 -0.36 -24.47 22.43
C VAL A 687 -0.43 -23.60 23.70
N HIS A 688 -0.02 -24.15 24.83
CA HIS A 688 -0.02 -23.46 26.12
C HIS A 688 1.42 -23.14 26.55
N GLY A 689 1.80 -21.88 26.45
CA GLY A 689 3.21 -21.49 26.49
C GLY A 689 3.92 -22.06 25.26
N ASP A 690 4.85 -22.99 25.48
CA ASP A 690 5.52 -23.71 24.40
C ASP A 690 5.09 -25.19 24.30
N VAL A 691 4.11 -25.62 25.10
CA VAL A 691 3.68 -27.01 25.19
C VAL A 691 2.42 -27.25 24.38
N LEU A 692 2.48 -28.21 23.45
CA LEU A 692 1.35 -28.64 22.63
C LEU A 692 0.36 -29.46 23.44
N ASP A 693 -0.94 -29.17 23.29
CA ASP A 693 -2.01 -30.07 23.64
C ASP A 693 -2.14 -31.16 22.54
N THR A 694 -1.52 -32.30 22.77
CA THR A 694 -1.46 -33.40 21.79
C THR A 694 -2.83 -34.00 21.46
N GLU A 695 -3.75 -33.99 22.40
CA GLU A 695 -5.11 -34.52 22.17
C GLU A 695 -5.96 -33.52 21.36
N ALA A 696 -5.80 -32.23 21.62
CA ALA A 696 -6.41 -31.19 20.80
C ALA A 696 -5.82 -31.19 19.37
N PHE A 697 -4.53 -31.44 19.23
CA PHE A 697 -3.87 -31.54 17.92
C PHE A 697 -4.41 -32.69 17.07
N LYS A 698 -4.63 -33.86 17.66
CA LYS A 698 -5.23 -35.01 16.96
C LYS A 698 -6.64 -34.71 16.43
N LYS A 699 -7.37 -33.84 17.13
CA LYS A 699 -8.74 -33.42 16.75
C LYS A 699 -8.77 -32.24 15.81
N TRP A 700 -7.65 -31.53 15.69
CA TRP A 700 -7.57 -30.27 14.91
C TRP A 700 -7.74 -30.53 13.42
N ARG A 701 -7.14 -31.64 12.91
CA ARG A 701 -7.29 -32.03 11.51
C ARG A 701 -7.44 -33.53 11.36
N PRO A 702 -8.27 -34.00 10.41
CA PRO A 702 -8.47 -35.42 10.18
C PRO A 702 -7.18 -36.20 9.93
N GLU A 703 -6.22 -35.62 9.19
CA GLU A 703 -4.93 -36.23 8.86
C GLU A 703 -4.04 -36.49 10.10
N TYR A 704 -4.34 -35.87 11.23
CA TYR A 704 -3.57 -36.02 12.48
C TYR A 704 -4.27 -36.86 13.55
N GLU A 705 -5.42 -37.43 13.26
CA GLU A 705 -6.21 -38.24 14.21
C GLU A 705 -5.38 -39.36 14.89
N ASN A 706 -4.48 -39.96 14.10
CA ASN A 706 -3.61 -41.06 14.56
C ASN A 706 -2.16 -40.61 14.76
N ALA A 707 -1.89 -39.30 14.93
CA ALA A 707 -0.55 -38.79 15.08
C ALA A 707 0.16 -39.37 16.32
N GLU A 708 1.45 -39.69 16.16
CA GLU A 708 2.33 -40.14 17.23
C GLU A 708 3.33 -39.01 17.58
N PHE A 709 3.74 -38.98 18.86
CA PHE A 709 4.60 -37.89 19.35
C PHE A 709 5.82 -38.47 20.06
N ILE A 710 7.00 -37.90 19.74
CA ILE A 710 8.24 -38.12 20.47
C ILE A 710 8.40 -36.95 21.44
N LEU A 711 8.18 -37.19 22.72
CA LEU A 711 8.07 -36.21 23.78
C LEU A 711 9.42 -35.96 24.47
N GLU A 712 9.54 -34.76 25.09
CA GLU A 712 10.59 -34.38 26.04
C GLU A 712 9.96 -34.32 27.43
N ASP A 713 10.50 -35.14 28.37
CA ASP A 713 10.01 -35.17 29.76
C ASP A 713 8.47 -35.26 29.86
N GLY A 714 7.87 -36.05 28.97
CA GLY A 714 6.41 -36.25 28.91
C GLY A 714 5.62 -35.10 28.27
N LYS A 715 6.29 -34.12 27.68
CA LYS A 715 5.66 -32.97 27.02
C LYS A 715 6.15 -32.85 25.59
N TYR A 716 5.29 -32.30 24.71
CA TYR A 716 5.68 -31.91 23.39
C TYR A 716 5.97 -30.38 23.38
N VAL A 717 7.21 -30.00 23.14
CA VAL A 717 7.63 -28.61 23.07
C VAL A 717 7.64 -28.16 21.62
N CYS A 718 6.89 -27.09 21.33
CA CYS A 718 6.82 -26.47 20.01
C CYS A 718 7.98 -25.48 19.79
N GLY A 719 8.40 -25.34 18.53
CA GLY A 719 9.17 -24.18 18.09
C GLY A 719 8.27 -22.95 17.94
N TRP A 720 8.88 -21.78 17.81
CA TRP A 720 8.14 -20.55 17.58
C TRP A 720 8.95 -19.53 16.78
N ALA A 721 8.23 -18.63 16.10
CA ALA A 721 8.79 -17.47 15.43
C ALA A 721 7.78 -16.33 15.42
N ILE A 722 8.28 -15.11 15.34
CA ILE A 722 7.43 -13.93 15.12
C ILE A 722 7.27 -13.74 13.63
N GLU A 723 6.03 -13.81 13.16
CA GLU A 723 5.68 -13.74 11.75
C GLU A 723 4.48 -12.81 11.52
N LYS A 724 4.17 -12.54 10.26
CA LYS A 724 2.91 -11.85 9.90
C LYS A 724 1.72 -12.61 10.51
N MET A 725 0.81 -11.87 11.15
CA MET A 725 -0.43 -12.48 11.67
C MET A 725 -1.36 -12.79 10.49
N SER A 726 -1.63 -14.08 10.29
CA SER A 726 -2.51 -14.55 9.22
C SER A 726 -3.11 -15.91 9.54
N LYS A 727 -4.22 -16.23 8.87
CA LYS A 727 -4.88 -17.54 9.02
C LYS A 727 -4.00 -18.72 8.60
N SER A 728 -3.22 -18.55 7.54
CA SER A 728 -2.33 -19.58 7.02
C SER A 728 -1.18 -19.92 7.98
N MET A 729 -0.83 -18.98 8.87
CA MET A 729 0.18 -19.15 9.92
C MET A 729 -0.42 -19.64 11.24
N PHE A 730 -1.76 -19.76 11.34
CA PHE A 730 -2.48 -20.20 12.55
C PHE A 730 -2.11 -19.43 13.82
N ASN A 731 -1.75 -18.15 13.66
CA ASN A 731 -1.26 -17.26 14.73
C ASN A 731 -2.19 -16.07 15.00
N VAL A 732 -3.45 -16.15 14.56
CA VAL A 732 -4.43 -15.08 14.67
C VAL A 732 -4.95 -14.95 16.10
N VAL A 733 -5.01 -13.73 16.61
CA VAL A 733 -5.68 -13.37 17.85
C VAL A 733 -6.97 -12.63 17.53
N ASN A 734 -8.10 -13.13 18.06
CA ASN A 734 -9.41 -12.55 17.81
C ASN A 734 -9.66 -11.34 18.74
N PRO A 735 -10.01 -10.16 18.20
CA PRO A 735 -10.28 -8.98 19.00
C PRO A 735 -11.49 -9.13 19.91
N ASP A 736 -12.49 -9.96 19.56
CA ASP A 736 -13.65 -10.20 20.43
C ASP A 736 -13.27 -10.75 21.80
N MET A 737 -12.35 -11.71 21.85
CA MET A 737 -11.88 -12.30 23.12
C MET A 737 -11.19 -11.24 24.00
N ILE A 738 -10.45 -10.34 23.37
CA ILE A 738 -9.78 -9.25 24.08
C ILE A 738 -10.80 -8.24 24.63
N VAL A 739 -11.77 -7.85 23.82
CA VAL A 739 -12.83 -6.93 24.22
C VAL A 739 -13.69 -7.52 25.35
N GLU A 740 -14.06 -8.78 25.28
CA GLU A 740 -14.84 -9.47 26.32
C GLU A 740 -14.10 -9.51 27.66
N LYS A 741 -12.80 -9.78 27.62
CA LYS A 741 -11.98 -9.94 28.83
C LYS A 741 -11.50 -8.63 29.42
N TYR A 742 -11.15 -7.65 28.61
CA TYR A 742 -10.47 -6.41 29.04
C TYR A 742 -11.22 -5.13 28.70
N GLY A 743 -12.15 -5.18 27.76
CA GLY A 743 -12.86 -4.03 27.21
C GLY A 743 -12.22 -3.42 25.97
N ALA A 744 -13.02 -2.67 25.22
CA ALA A 744 -12.59 -2.02 23.98
C ALA A 744 -11.59 -0.89 24.26
N ASP A 745 -11.78 -0.08 25.29
CA ASP A 745 -10.86 0.99 25.65
C ASP A 745 -9.47 0.46 25.99
N THR A 746 -9.40 -0.68 26.68
CA THR A 746 -8.12 -1.35 26.95
C THR A 746 -7.45 -1.83 25.66
N LEU A 747 -8.19 -2.43 24.75
CA LEU A 747 -7.67 -2.85 23.44
C LEU A 747 -7.10 -1.64 22.67
N ARG A 748 -7.85 -0.56 22.58
CA ARG A 748 -7.45 0.66 21.90
C ARG A 748 -6.14 1.24 22.46
N LEU A 749 -6.04 1.33 23.78
CA LEU A 749 -4.82 1.78 24.46
C LEU A 749 -3.64 0.85 24.21
N TYR A 750 -3.87 -0.45 24.32
CA TYR A 750 -2.79 -1.41 24.18
C TYR A 750 -2.22 -1.46 22.78
N GLU A 751 -3.03 -1.41 21.74
CA GLU A 751 -2.56 -1.36 20.36
C GLU A 751 -1.69 -0.14 20.08
N MET A 752 -2.02 0.99 20.66
CA MET A 752 -1.22 2.22 20.55
C MET A 752 0.02 2.21 21.48
N PHE A 753 -0.03 1.48 22.57
CA PHE A 753 1.07 1.38 23.54
C PHE A 753 2.22 0.48 23.07
N LEU A 754 1.93 -0.51 22.23
CA LEU A 754 2.91 -1.50 21.73
C LEU A 754 4.13 -0.88 21.05
N GLY A 755 4.02 0.30 20.48
CA GLY A 755 5.11 1.01 19.82
C GLY A 755 4.61 2.11 18.88
N PRO A 756 5.53 2.75 18.15
CA PRO A 756 5.16 3.74 17.13
C PRO A 756 4.20 3.17 16.10
N VAL A 757 3.25 3.98 15.61
CA VAL A 757 2.22 3.53 14.65
C VAL A 757 2.83 2.91 13.39
N GLU A 758 3.92 3.48 12.88
CA GLU A 758 4.57 3.05 11.64
C GLU A 758 5.44 1.80 11.79
N ALA A 759 5.78 1.42 13.03
CA ALA A 759 6.63 0.26 13.29
C ALA A 759 5.81 -1.04 13.39
N SER A 760 6.31 -2.10 12.76
CA SER A 760 5.80 -3.45 13.00
C SER A 760 6.18 -3.93 14.40
N LYS A 761 5.29 -4.65 15.06
CA LYS A 761 5.44 -5.04 16.47
C LYS A 761 4.74 -6.35 16.77
N PRO A 762 5.33 -7.21 17.63
CA PRO A 762 4.71 -8.46 18.01
C PRO A 762 3.54 -8.21 18.98
N TRP A 763 2.48 -8.99 18.82
CA TRP A 763 1.40 -9.05 19.79
C TRP A 763 1.78 -9.93 20.99
N ASP A 764 1.59 -9.39 22.19
CA ASP A 764 1.72 -10.14 23.44
C ASP A 764 0.50 -9.89 24.32
N THR A 765 -0.39 -10.87 24.40
CA THR A 765 -1.63 -10.76 25.19
C THR A 765 -1.35 -10.51 26.69
N ASN A 766 -0.19 -10.93 27.21
CA ASN A 766 0.16 -10.72 28.62
C ASN A 766 0.44 -9.25 28.94
N GLY A 767 0.88 -8.45 27.97
CA GLY A 767 1.18 -7.02 28.15
C GLY A 767 -0.05 -6.14 28.34
N ILE A 768 -1.24 -6.62 27.97
CA ILE A 768 -2.48 -5.81 28.01
C ILE A 768 -2.96 -5.44 29.42
N ASP A 769 -2.59 -6.22 30.44
CA ASP A 769 -2.97 -5.98 31.82
C ASP A 769 -2.49 -4.62 32.35
N GLY A 770 -1.38 -4.10 31.83
CA GLY A 770 -0.89 -2.76 32.21
C GLY A 770 -1.86 -1.65 31.84
N CYS A 771 -2.42 -1.71 30.63
CA CYS A 771 -3.42 -0.75 30.16
C CYS A 771 -4.75 -0.90 30.91
N HIS A 772 -5.16 -2.13 31.19
CA HIS A 772 -6.37 -2.39 31.94
C HIS A 772 -6.29 -1.85 33.38
N ARG A 773 -5.17 -2.10 34.07
CA ARG A 773 -4.91 -1.52 35.39
C ARG A 773 -4.85 0.00 35.39
N PHE A 774 -4.31 0.59 34.33
CA PHE A 774 -4.30 2.05 34.16
C PHE A 774 -5.72 2.63 34.13
N LEU A 775 -6.66 2.03 33.37
CA LEU A 775 -8.05 2.49 33.35
C LEU A 775 -8.73 2.36 34.74
N LYS A 776 -8.43 1.33 35.50
CA LYS A 776 -8.88 1.20 36.88
C LYS A 776 -8.32 2.30 37.78
N LYS A 777 -7.06 2.70 37.57
CA LYS A 777 -6.46 3.84 38.31
C LYS A 777 -7.11 5.17 37.94
N LEU A 778 -7.41 5.38 36.66
CA LEU A 778 -8.15 6.55 36.20
C LEU A 778 -9.53 6.61 36.85
N TRP A 779 -10.26 5.51 36.88
CA TRP A 779 -11.55 5.39 37.52
C TRP A 779 -11.46 5.70 39.01
N ALA A 780 -10.39 5.29 39.70
CA ALA A 780 -10.14 5.52 41.12
C ALA A 780 -9.89 7.00 41.48
N LEU A 781 -9.62 7.88 40.52
CA LEU A 781 -9.62 9.33 40.74
C LEU A 781 -11.04 9.89 40.95
N PHE A 782 -12.07 9.19 40.53
CA PHE A 782 -13.48 9.59 40.56
C PHE A 782 -14.28 8.88 41.67
N TYR A 783 -13.92 7.64 41.96
CA TYR A 783 -14.61 6.85 43.00
C TYR A 783 -13.66 6.18 43.96
N SER A 784 -13.96 6.33 45.27
CA SER A 784 -13.30 5.55 46.31
C SER A 784 -13.72 4.07 46.23
N ARG A 785 -13.01 3.21 46.95
CA ARG A 785 -13.38 1.79 47.10
C ARG A 785 -14.78 1.60 47.68
N ASP A 786 -15.21 2.51 48.55
CA ASP A 786 -16.52 2.48 49.19
C ASP A 786 -17.63 3.07 48.29
N GLY A 787 -17.30 3.46 47.06
CA GLY A 787 -18.25 3.98 46.08
C GLY A 787 -18.60 5.47 46.25
N GLN A 788 -17.82 6.22 47.04
CA GLN A 788 -17.98 7.64 47.16
C GLN A 788 -17.41 8.39 45.96
N PHE A 789 -18.18 9.32 45.36
CA PHE A 789 -17.73 10.21 44.31
C PHE A 789 -16.77 11.27 44.89
N LEU A 790 -15.56 11.35 44.31
CA LEU A 790 -14.45 12.13 44.89
C LEU A 790 -14.27 13.54 44.30
N PRO A 791 -14.63 13.83 43.01
CA PRO A 791 -14.36 15.14 42.42
C PRO A 791 -14.97 16.30 43.24
N ASN A 792 -14.21 17.37 43.43
CA ASN A 792 -14.56 18.53 44.22
C ASN A 792 -14.04 19.82 43.58
N ASP A 793 -14.34 20.96 44.22
CA ASP A 793 -13.95 22.29 43.75
C ASP A 793 -12.78 22.88 44.57
N GLU A 794 -12.00 22.05 45.26
CA GLU A 794 -10.80 22.49 46.00
C GLU A 794 -9.77 23.06 45.01
N GLU A 795 -9.14 24.17 45.37
CA GLU A 795 -8.09 24.81 44.59
C GLU A 795 -6.93 23.83 44.36
N PRO A 796 -6.49 23.64 43.09
CA PRO A 796 -5.40 22.74 42.78
C PRO A 796 -4.05 23.33 43.23
N THR A 797 -3.15 22.45 43.66
CA THR A 797 -1.78 22.84 43.98
C THR A 797 -0.98 23.16 42.73
N PRO A 798 0.12 23.94 42.83
CA PRO A 798 1.03 24.16 41.67
C PRO A 798 1.56 22.87 41.06
N GLU A 799 1.83 21.84 41.82
CA GLU A 799 2.33 20.54 41.34
C GLU A 799 1.24 19.77 40.57
N GLN A 800 -0.01 19.84 41.02
CA GLN A 800 -1.17 19.25 40.33
C GLN A 800 -1.39 19.93 38.96
N LEU A 801 -1.37 21.28 38.95
CA LEU A 801 -1.46 22.07 37.73
C LEU A 801 -0.33 21.76 36.78
N LYS A 802 0.92 21.65 37.25
CA LYS A 802 2.09 21.30 36.46
C LYS A 802 1.94 19.92 35.82
N SER A 803 1.50 18.91 36.58
CA SER A 803 1.31 17.55 36.05
C SER A 803 0.31 17.51 34.90
N VAL A 804 -0.84 18.15 35.05
CA VAL A 804 -1.89 18.19 34.03
C VAL A 804 -1.46 19.02 32.82
N HIS A 805 -0.83 20.18 33.00
CA HIS A 805 -0.38 21.00 31.88
C HIS A 805 0.79 20.38 31.11
N LYS A 806 1.68 19.63 31.75
CA LYS A 806 2.65 18.76 31.07
C LYS A 806 1.96 17.72 30.20
N LEU A 807 0.92 17.09 30.70
CA LEU A 807 0.12 16.13 29.97
C LEU A 807 -0.53 16.78 28.74
N ILE A 808 -1.17 17.94 28.90
CA ILE A 808 -1.80 18.67 27.78
C ILE A 808 -0.77 18.93 26.68
N LYS A 809 0.39 19.47 27.03
CA LYS A 809 1.46 19.77 26.07
C LYS A 809 1.96 18.52 25.37
N LYS A 810 2.24 17.47 26.13
CA LYS A 810 2.78 16.21 25.61
C LYS A 810 1.80 15.50 24.67
N VAL A 811 0.54 15.34 25.09
CA VAL A 811 -0.47 14.63 24.31
C VAL A 811 -0.82 15.40 23.05
N THR A 812 -0.92 16.72 23.13
CA THR A 812 -1.17 17.56 21.94
C THR A 812 -0.06 17.39 20.90
N HIS A 813 1.18 17.50 21.33
CA HIS A 813 2.34 17.29 20.46
C HIS A 813 2.36 15.87 19.87
N ASP A 814 2.13 14.86 20.70
CA ASP A 814 2.23 13.47 20.30
C ASP A 814 1.13 13.05 19.31
N ILE A 815 -0.10 13.55 19.47
CA ILE A 815 -1.17 13.28 18.51
C ILE A 815 -0.83 13.89 17.15
N GLU A 816 -0.35 15.12 17.10
CA GLU A 816 0.05 15.78 15.86
C GLU A 816 1.19 15.05 15.13
N HIS A 817 2.00 14.27 15.86
CA HIS A 817 3.14 13.51 15.32
C HIS A 817 2.92 11.99 15.32
N PHE A 818 1.71 11.52 15.61
CA PHE A 818 1.37 10.08 15.69
C PHE A 818 2.22 9.29 16.70
N SER A 819 2.71 9.95 17.76
CA SER A 819 3.49 9.34 18.83
C SER A 819 2.60 8.88 19.98
N TYR A 820 1.61 8.04 19.68
CA TYR A 820 0.57 7.64 20.63
C TYR A 820 1.09 6.79 21.78
N ASN A 821 2.11 5.97 21.56
CA ASN A 821 2.73 5.18 22.62
C ASN A 821 3.30 6.04 23.75
N THR A 822 3.91 7.16 23.42
CA THR A 822 4.43 8.11 24.43
C THR A 822 3.32 8.91 25.10
N SER A 823 2.21 9.19 24.42
CA SER A 823 1.01 9.76 25.01
C SER A 823 0.45 8.87 26.13
N ILE A 824 0.33 7.57 25.86
CA ILE A 824 -0.22 6.63 26.85
C ILE A 824 0.69 6.54 28.08
N SER A 825 2.00 6.52 27.89
CA SER A 825 2.96 6.60 28.99
C SER A 825 2.80 7.89 29.80
N ALA A 826 2.57 9.02 29.13
CA ALA A 826 2.32 10.31 29.80
C ALA A 826 1.02 10.29 30.60
N PHE A 827 -0.05 9.68 30.07
CA PHE A 827 -1.29 9.47 30.83
C PHE A 827 -1.07 8.63 32.09
N MET A 828 -0.32 7.55 32.00
CA MET A 828 -0.01 6.68 33.14
C MET A 828 0.76 7.43 34.23
N ILE A 829 1.73 8.26 33.84
CA ILE A 829 2.51 9.10 34.76
C ILE A 829 1.61 10.12 35.44
N CYS A 830 0.84 10.89 34.67
CA CYS A 830 -0.02 11.97 35.24
C CYS A 830 -1.08 11.41 36.18
N VAL A 831 -1.77 10.33 35.80
CA VAL A 831 -2.79 9.70 36.68
C VAL A 831 -2.15 9.18 37.96
N GLY A 832 -0.95 8.59 37.87
CA GLY A 832 -0.20 8.15 39.06
C GLY A 832 0.18 9.30 39.95
N GLU A 833 0.64 10.44 39.42
CA GLU A 833 0.95 11.66 40.16
C GLU A 833 -0.29 12.26 40.82
N LEU A 834 -1.41 12.35 40.10
CA LEU A 834 -2.67 12.86 40.65
C LEU A 834 -3.22 11.99 41.78
N GLN A 835 -3.10 10.68 41.70
CA GLN A 835 -3.44 9.76 42.78
C GLN A 835 -2.56 9.99 44.01
N GLN A 836 -1.26 10.11 43.82
CA GLN A 836 -0.28 10.34 44.86
C GLN A 836 -0.54 11.68 45.58
N MET A 837 -0.86 12.71 44.80
CA MET A 837 -1.19 14.04 45.30
C MET A 837 -2.64 14.17 45.83
N LYS A 838 -3.43 13.09 45.72
CA LYS A 838 -4.87 13.08 46.06
C LYS A 838 -5.65 14.22 45.40
N CYS A 839 -5.36 14.47 44.15
CA CYS A 839 -6.02 15.49 43.34
C CYS A 839 -7.42 15.05 42.93
N HIS A 840 -8.43 15.78 43.31
CA HIS A 840 -9.83 15.57 42.96
C HIS A 840 -10.48 16.84 42.41
N ASN A 841 -9.70 17.84 42.02
CA ASN A 841 -10.22 19.06 41.41
C ASN A 841 -10.96 18.74 40.10
N LYS A 842 -12.23 19.13 40.03
CA LYS A 842 -13.10 18.83 38.85
C LYS A 842 -12.53 19.33 37.53
N GLN A 843 -12.02 20.55 37.52
CA GLN A 843 -11.52 21.15 36.28
C GLN A 843 -10.31 20.40 35.74
N LEU A 844 -9.34 20.05 36.59
CA LEU A 844 -8.18 19.28 36.18
C LEU A 844 -8.55 17.86 35.74
N LEU A 845 -9.47 17.22 36.45
CA LEU A 845 -9.97 15.90 36.09
C LEU A 845 -10.74 15.95 34.75
N GLN A 846 -11.51 17.02 34.51
CA GLN A 846 -12.21 17.23 33.25
C GLN A 846 -11.22 17.37 32.07
N ASP A 847 -10.14 18.11 32.28
CA ASP A 847 -9.08 18.24 31.26
C ASP A 847 -8.46 16.88 30.92
N VAL A 848 -8.18 16.06 31.95
CA VAL A 848 -7.67 14.69 31.74
C VAL A 848 -8.67 13.83 30.97
N VAL A 849 -9.96 13.93 31.26
CA VAL A 849 -11.03 13.19 30.56
C VAL A 849 -11.08 13.58 29.09
N VAL A 850 -11.02 14.87 28.76
CA VAL A 850 -11.02 15.34 27.38
C VAL A 850 -9.77 14.85 26.63
N LEU A 851 -8.60 14.91 27.27
CA LEU A 851 -7.33 14.45 26.68
C LEU A 851 -7.33 12.96 26.34
N ILE A 852 -7.94 12.13 27.21
CA ILE A 852 -7.97 10.69 27.00
C ILE A 852 -9.13 10.23 26.09
N ALA A 853 -10.13 11.06 25.88
CA ALA A 853 -11.30 10.72 25.07
C ALA A 853 -10.96 10.14 23.67
N PRO A 854 -9.98 10.67 22.92
CA PRO A 854 -9.59 10.06 21.65
C PRO A 854 -9.07 8.63 21.78
N PHE A 855 -8.38 8.31 22.87
CA PHE A 855 -7.75 7.02 23.13
C PHE A 855 -8.72 6.00 23.74
N ALA A 856 -9.51 6.41 24.71
CA ALA A 856 -10.45 5.59 25.46
C ALA A 856 -11.82 6.27 25.56
N PRO A 857 -12.59 6.28 24.46
CA PRO A 857 -13.78 7.11 24.33
C PRO A 857 -14.92 6.71 25.27
N HIS A 858 -15.05 5.43 25.60
CA HIS A 858 -16.17 4.97 26.43
C HIS A 858 -16.04 5.41 27.88
N ILE A 859 -14.89 5.15 28.50
CA ILE A 859 -14.65 5.62 29.89
C ILE A 859 -14.67 7.15 29.97
N ALA A 860 -14.12 7.81 28.97
CA ALA A 860 -14.12 9.27 28.91
C ALA A 860 -15.53 9.85 28.83
N GLU A 861 -16.40 9.27 28.02
CA GLU A 861 -17.82 9.71 27.96
C GLU A 861 -18.54 9.50 29.28
N GLU A 862 -18.35 8.36 29.94
CA GLU A 862 -18.94 8.11 31.27
C GLU A 862 -18.45 9.12 32.31
N LEU A 863 -17.14 9.34 32.39
CA LEU A 863 -16.55 10.27 33.34
C LEU A 863 -16.96 11.72 33.06
N TRP A 864 -17.10 12.10 31.79
CA TRP A 864 -17.56 13.42 31.36
C TRP A 864 -18.98 13.72 31.89
N HIS A 865 -19.89 12.76 31.73
CA HIS A 865 -21.26 12.90 32.23
C HIS A 865 -21.34 12.85 33.74
N LEU A 866 -20.51 12.04 34.40
CA LEU A 866 -20.43 12.01 35.88
C LEU A 866 -19.95 13.34 36.47
N LEU A 867 -19.17 14.12 35.73
CA LEU A 867 -18.76 15.48 36.12
C LEU A 867 -19.88 16.52 35.96
N GLY A 868 -21.05 16.12 35.45
CA GLY A 868 -22.23 16.97 35.32
C GLY A 868 -22.43 17.60 33.94
N ASN A 869 -21.68 17.21 32.94
CA ASN A 869 -21.87 17.68 31.58
C ASN A 869 -23.02 16.91 30.90
N GLU A 870 -23.84 17.60 30.12
CA GLU A 870 -25.02 17.02 29.47
C GLU A 870 -24.72 16.62 27.97
N ASN A 871 -23.81 17.32 27.32
CA ASN A 871 -23.40 17.04 25.94
C ASN A 871 -22.39 15.91 25.88
N THR A 872 -22.13 15.40 24.67
CA THR A 872 -21.08 14.40 24.46
C THR A 872 -19.67 14.99 24.66
N VAL A 873 -18.76 14.19 25.21
CA VAL A 873 -17.34 14.56 25.32
C VAL A 873 -16.70 14.84 23.94
N CYS A 874 -17.27 14.27 22.88
CA CYS A 874 -16.79 14.49 21.49
C CYS A 874 -16.86 15.96 21.06
N ASP A 875 -17.75 16.75 21.66
CA ASP A 875 -17.97 18.18 21.39
C ASP A 875 -17.38 19.10 22.45
N ALA A 876 -16.56 18.57 23.35
CA ALA A 876 -15.80 19.37 24.31
C ALA A 876 -14.70 20.19 23.59
N GLU A 877 -14.14 21.15 24.28
CA GLU A 877 -12.99 21.90 23.80
C GLU A 877 -11.69 21.23 24.24
N TRP A 878 -10.75 21.09 23.30
CA TRP A 878 -9.42 20.57 23.63
C TRP A 878 -8.69 21.49 24.60
N PRO A 879 -8.17 20.98 25.73
CA PRO A 879 -7.48 21.79 26.71
C PRO A 879 -6.26 22.52 26.16
N VAL A 880 -6.04 23.74 26.59
CA VAL A 880 -4.90 24.56 26.20
C VAL A 880 -3.85 24.55 27.32
N CYS A 881 -2.59 24.27 26.94
CA CYS A 881 -1.48 24.32 27.89
C CYS A 881 -1.16 25.78 28.29
N ASN A 882 -1.16 26.04 29.58
CA ASN A 882 -0.64 27.28 30.11
C ASN A 882 0.82 27.09 30.56
N GLU A 883 1.75 27.67 29.78
CA GLU A 883 3.20 27.54 30.01
C GLU A 883 3.67 28.04 31.36
N GLN A 884 2.89 28.91 32.01
CA GLN A 884 3.22 29.40 33.35
C GLN A 884 3.24 28.30 34.40
N TYR A 885 2.40 27.27 34.24
CA TYR A 885 2.36 26.13 35.16
C TYR A 885 3.50 25.14 34.96
N LEU A 886 4.25 25.24 33.84
CA LEU A 886 5.38 24.37 33.50
C LEU A 886 6.70 24.86 34.08
N VAL A 887 6.76 26.11 34.58
CA VAL A 887 7.96 26.69 35.18
C VAL A 887 8.34 25.88 36.39
N GLU A 888 9.55 25.36 36.43
CA GLU A 888 10.08 24.64 37.57
C GLU A 888 10.36 25.60 38.69
N SER A 889 9.60 25.49 39.78
CA SER A 889 9.84 26.24 41.03
C SER A 889 10.92 25.61 41.88
N SER A 890 11.26 24.34 41.63
CA SER A 890 12.31 23.61 42.36
C SER A 890 13.18 22.78 41.42
N MET A 891 14.43 22.62 41.78
CA MET A 891 15.39 21.72 41.11
C MET A 891 15.85 20.65 42.13
N GLN A 892 15.97 19.42 41.65
CA GLN A 892 16.51 18.32 42.42
C GLN A 892 18.01 18.17 42.16
N LEU A 893 18.82 18.27 43.19
CA LEU A 893 20.25 18.07 43.09
C LEU A 893 20.67 16.79 43.81
N THR A 894 21.58 16.06 43.20
CA THR A 894 22.23 14.91 43.85
C THR A 894 23.32 15.40 44.75
N VAL A 895 23.23 15.04 46.05
CA VAL A 895 24.28 15.35 47.01
C VAL A 895 25.25 14.20 47.12
N SER A 896 26.54 14.49 46.88
CA SER A 896 27.62 13.54 46.92
C SER A 896 28.72 13.98 47.89
N PHE A 897 29.40 13.01 48.47
CA PHE A 897 30.55 13.18 49.31
C PHE A 897 31.76 12.49 48.68
N ASN A 898 32.82 13.26 48.42
CA ASN A 898 34.05 12.78 47.75
C ASN A 898 33.71 12.05 46.43
N GLY A 899 32.75 12.59 45.65
CA GLY A 899 32.34 12.05 44.34
C GLY A 899 31.35 10.87 44.39
N LYS A 900 30.98 10.36 45.58
CA LYS A 900 29.98 9.28 45.72
C LYS A 900 28.64 9.87 46.05
N ALA A 901 27.63 9.66 45.17
CA ALA A 901 26.23 10.08 45.39
C ALA A 901 25.67 9.44 46.66
N ARG A 902 24.96 10.23 47.49
CA ARG A 902 24.46 9.80 48.81
C ARG A 902 22.94 9.97 48.92
N TYR A 903 22.41 11.12 48.51
CA TYR A 903 20.99 11.39 48.54
C TYR A 903 20.64 12.49 47.53
N GLN A 904 19.34 12.71 47.37
CA GLN A 904 18.81 13.80 46.53
C GLN A 904 18.08 14.79 47.42
N LYS A 905 18.24 16.09 47.11
CA LYS A 905 17.55 17.18 47.80
C LYS A 905 16.99 18.20 46.82
N GLN A 906 15.80 18.69 47.12
CA GLN A 906 15.14 19.75 46.34
C GLN A 906 15.60 21.12 46.81
N PHE A 907 15.80 22.00 45.84
CA PHE A 907 16.12 23.42 46.07
C PHE A 907 15.23 24.28 45.18
N PRO A 908 14.89 25.53 45.58
CA PRO A 908 14.33 26.49 44.64
C PRO A 908 15.22 26.68 43.43
N VAL A 909 14.62 26.85 42.20
CA VAL A 909 15.40 27.01 40.94
C VAL A 909 16.28 28.25 40.96
N ASP A 910 15.87 29.27 41.70
CA ASP A 910 16.55 30.55 41.93
C ASP A 910 17.53 30.54 43.13
N ALA A 911 17.67 29.42 43.80
CA ALA A 911 18.61 29.30 44.95
C ALA A 911 20.05 29.53 44.46
N ASP A 912 20.73 30.43 45.10
CA ASP A 912 22.14 30.68 44.84
C ASP A 912 23.06 29.56 45.38
N ASN A 913 24.27 29.51 44.90
CA ASN A 913 25.21 28.46 45.29
C ASN A 913 25.57 28.47 46.77
N GLU A 914 25.56 29.64 47.42
CA GLU A 914 25.83 29.74 48.87
C GLU A 914 24.69 29.18 49.69
N THR A 915 23.43 29.48 49.35
CA THR A 915 22.25 28.89 49.97
C THR A 915 22.25 27.36 49.82
N ILE A 916 22.53 26.84 48.61
CA ILE A 916 22.61 25.41 48.37
C ILE A 916 23.69 24.75 49.22
N LYS A 917 24.90 25.34 49.31
CA LYS A 917 25.98 24.82 50.11
C LYS A 917 25.63 24.77 51.61
N ASN A 918 25.07 25.85 52.13
CA ASN A 918 24.68 25.95 53.50
C ASN A 918 23.58 24.96 53.88
N GLU A 919 22.55 24.83 53.07
CA GLU A 919 21.49 23.86 53.28
C GLU A 919 21.95 22.41 53.18
N VAL A 920 22.89 22.09 52.30
CA VAL A 920 23.45 20.74 52.20
C VAL A 920 24.27 20.42 53.44
N LEU A 921 25.09 21.37 53.93
CA LEU A 921 25.92 21.16 55.11
C LEU A 921 25.08 21.09 56.42
N ALA A 922 23.94 21.75 56.44
CA ALA A 922 23.02 21.73 57.59
C ALA A 922 22.02 20.54 57.57
N ASP A 923 21.93 19.82 56.46
CA ASP A 923 20.99 18.71 56.28
C ASP A 923 21.32 17.53 57.21
N GLU A 924 20.30 17.00 57.92
CA GLU A 924 20.48 15.82 58.79
C GLU A 924 21.10 14.63 58.06
N LYS A 925 20.77 14.43 56.75
CA LYS A 925 21.34 13.36 55.93
C LYS A 925 22.82 13.54 55.64
N SER A 926 23.32 14.76 55.73
CA SER A 926 24.72 15.09 55.58
C SER A 926 25.53 14.83 56.83
N GLN A 927 24.93 14.96 58.02
CA GLN A 927 25.64 14.90 59.29
C GLN A 927 26.45 13.63 59.51
N LYS A 928 25.89 12.51 59.16
CA LYS A 928 26.58 11.21 59.27
C LYS A 928 27.85 11.08 58.37
N TYR A 929 28.00 11.93 57.36
CA TYR A 929 29.17 11.98 56.51
C TYR A 929 30.13 13.04 56.91
N LEU A 930 29.71 14.00 57.69
CA LEU A 930 30.47 15.14 58.20
C LEU A 930 31.06 14.89 59.59
N GLU A 931 30.48 13.94 60.37
CA GLU A 931 30.91 13.63 61.71
C GLU A 931 32.38 13.27 61.79
N GLY A 932 33.17 14.02 62.51
CA GLY A 932 34.58 13.82 62.71
C GLY A 932 35.50 14.20 61.51
N LYS A 933 34.93 14.89 60.50
CA LYS A 933 35.59 15.23 59.26
C LYS A 933 35.61 16.74 59.01
N GLN A 934 36.67 17.21 58.33
CA GLN A 934 36.78 18.61 57.94
C GLN A 934 36.30 18.79 56.50
N VAL A 935 35.38 19.73 56.26
CA VAL A 935 34.95 20.13 54.92
C VAL A 935 36.04 20.95 54.24
N ILE A 936 36.59 20.50 53.17
CA ILE A 936 37.60 21.20 52.40
C ILE A 936 36.94 22.13 51.39
N LYS A 937 35.92 21.65 50.66
CA LYS A 937 35.25 22.41 49.61
C LYS A 937 33.88 21.81 49.30
N VAL A 938 32.90 22.70 48.99
CA VAL A 938 31.63 22.30 48.42
C VAL A 938 31.54 22.81 47.00
N ILE A 939 31.34 21.94 46.06
CA ILE A 939 31.24 22.24 44.62
C ILE A 939 29.78 22.07 44.23
N VAL A 940 29.15 23.15 43.76
CA VAL A 940 27.83 23.13 43.20
C VAL A 940 27.93 23.19 41.68
N VAL A 941 27.44 22.15 41.01
CA VAL A 941 27.24 22.16 39.52
C VAL A 941 25.78 22.43 39.28
N PRO A 942 25.41 23.60 38.72
CA PRO A 942 24.04 24.01 38.54
C PRO A 942 23.18 22.93 37.86
N LYS A 943 21.99 22.66 38.37
CA LYS A 943 21.01 21.70 37.90
C LYS A 943 21.49 20.22 37.81
N LYS A 944 22.62 19.87 38.43
CA LYS A 944 23.15 18.52 38.39
C LYS A 944 23.48 17.94 39.77
N ILE A 945 24.47 18.48 40.44
CA ILE A 945 25.07 17.83 41.60
C ILE A 945 25.69 18.85 42.57
N VAL A 946 25.62 18.51 43.85
CA VAL A 946 26.44 19.15 44.89
C VAL A 946 27.44 18.12 45.39
N ASN A 947 28.73 18.41 45.33
CA ASN A 947 29.76 17.52 45.82
C ASN A 947 30.49 18.15 47.01
N VAL A 948 30.38 17.53 48.16
CA VAL A 948 31.10 17.93 49.40
C VAL A 948 32.41 17.15 49.46
N VAL A 949 33.49 17.85 49.41
CA VAL A 949 34.83 17.28 49.57
C VAL A 949 35.22 17.36 51.04
N ILE A 950 35.41 16.21 51.66
CA ILE A 950 35.77 16.03 53.08
C ILE A 950 37.10 15.28 53.23
N LYS A 951 37.81 15.60 54.36
CA LYS A 951 39.04 14.90 54.69
C LYS A 951 38.93 14.30 56.10
#